data_a1c0226f31e417a1e2a08a90f573ed16
#
_entry.id   a1c0226f31e417a1e2a08a90f573ed16
#
_cell.length_a   1.000
_cell.length_b   1.000
_cell.length_c   1.000
_cell.angle_alpha   90.00
_cell.angle_beta   90.00
_cell.angle_gamma   90.00
#
_symmetry.space_group_name_H-M   'P 1'
#
loop_
_entity.id
_entity.type
_entity.pdbx_description
1 polymer ?
#
loop_
_entity_poly.entity_id
_entity_poly.type
_entity_poly.pdbx_seq_one_letter_code
_entity_poly.pdbx_strand_id
1 'polypeptide(L)'
;MAKKSPPKNSFSKFILWFWALFGTGILLVALIFMMASWGFFGDMPEYQYLENPETNLATEFISSDGETLGKLYLDDNRTPIDFKDLPDNLVHALIATEDARYYNHAGIDARGFLRALAYLGKKGGASTISQQLARQLFIGVRDKKSTTNAIVQKIKEWVLATQLERQYTKEEIIAMYLNIYDFGYAADGIRSAARIYFGKEPIELKPEESAMLVGMLKNSSLFNPLRREEMVLNRRNTVLGQMYKYGYLSEKEKDSLQNLEMDLNFSPESHREGLATYFRMHMQKWLNRWVKDNKKPDGTDYNIYLDGLKVYTTIDSRMQKNAEDAVEAHMKRLQAEFFVQNTPERNPTTPFLDLEPNEIKGILERAMRTSARWRALKRQGRSEEEIRASFNEKAEMNVFDWNSDSYEKDTVMTPLDSIRYYKTFLRTAMMSMEPQTGHIKAWVGGVDYKHFQYDNVKQGARQAGSTFKPFVYAAAIDQLRYSPCDSLPDTQYCIEPMKHGNMEQWCPKNSDGKYSLKKRTLKNALANSVNTITAQLIDQVGPSSVVEIAKNMGLTREILPVPSIALGTVDFNVFEMVGAYGTFANQGVYVEPVAVTRIEDKNGTVLYEYVPKTKDVLSKDVAYTMVNLMEGVTQFGSGGRLRHTFAKEQSVYKEIITGYPYELTNPIAGKTGTTQNQSDGWFMGMVPNLVTGVWVGGEERATHFNRLAYGQGASMALPIWALYMKANYENEELGISTESFEEPEDLSINVDCTKILEEIKKETDTEDDLEDLDF
;
A
#
# COMPACT_ATOMS: atom_id res chain seq x y z
N MET A 1 16.97 93.55 -53.38
CA MET A 1 16.15 92.82 -52.47
C MET A 1 16.30 91.28 -52.76
N ALA A 2 17.14 90.58 -52.04
CA ALA A 2 17.31 89.13 -52.18
C ALA A 2 16.32 88.34 -51.31
N LYS A 3 15.43 87.54 -51.94
CA LYS A 3 14.52 86.66 -51.24
C LYS A 3 15.34 85.47 -50.63
N LYS A 4 15.39 85.40 -49.30
CA LYS A 4 15.86 84.19 -48.60
C LYS A 4 14.84 83.09 -48.79
N SER A 5 15.27 82.01 -49.38
CA SER A 5 14.52 80.74 -49.43
C SER A 5 14.46 80.07 -48.05
N PRO A 6 13.35 79.46 -47.63
CA PRO A 6 13.24 78.81 -46.33
C PRO A 6 14.12 77.56 -46.25
N PRO A 7 14.58 77.20 -45.07
CA PRO A 7 15.44 75.99 -44.92
C PRO A 7 14.60 74.71 -45.14
N LYS A 8 14.76 74.12 -46.30
CA LYS A 8 14.36 72.72 -46.57
C LYS A 8 15.37 71.80 -45.91
N ASN A 9 14.89 70.81 -45.13
CA ASN A 9 15.58 69.57 -44.74
C ASN A 9 15.93 69.33 -43.25
N SER A 10 15.20 69.90 -42.31
CA SER A 10 15.32 69.42 -40.92
C SER A 10 14.43 68.20 -40.62
N PHE A 11 13.22 68.16 -41.20
CA PHE A 11 12.23 67.10 -40.94
C PHE A 11 12.54 65.78 -41.61
N SER A 12 13.09 65.76 -42.80
CA SER A 12 13.49 64.55 -43.53
C SER A 12 14.70 63.87 -42.89
N LYS A 13 15.66 64.62 -42.33
CA LYS A 13 16.78 64.07 -41.57
C LYS A 13 16.30 63.44 -40.31
N PHE A 14 15.32 64.01 -39.59
CA PHE A 14 14.74 63.41 -38.38
C PHE A 14 14.00 62.11 -38.67
N ILE A 15 13.24 62.01 -39.75
CA ILE A 15 12.56 60.80 -40.20
C ILE A 15 13.57 59.73 -40.59
N LEU A 16 14.66 60.12 -41.29
CA LEU A 16 15.71 59.18 -41.68
C LEU A 16 16.48 58.61 -40.47
N TRP A 17 16.80 59.46 -39.51
CA TRP A 17 17.41 59.05 -38.24
C TRP A 17 16.47 58.17 -37.42
N PHE A 18 15.16 58.46 -37.38
CA PHE A 18 14.16 57.63 -36.71
C PHE A 18 14.12 56.24 -37.32
N TRP A 19 14.04 56.12 -38.66
CA TRP A 19 14.00 54.87 -39.36
C TRP A 19 15.34 54.11 -39.29
N ALA A 20 16.45 54.81 -39.33
CA ALA A 20 17.78 54.23 -39.10
C ALA A 20 17.92 53.62 -37.69
N LEU A 21 17.50 54.37 -36.68
CA LEU A 21 17.53 53.95 -35.26
C LEU A 21 16.58 52.77 -35.03
N PHE A 22 15.39 52.81 -35.66
CA PHE A 22 14.41 51.72 -35.64
C PHE A 22 14.94 50.47 -36.33
N GLY A 23 15.51 50.61 -37.52
CA GLY A 23 16.14 49.50 -38.27
C GLY A 23 17.34 48.88 -37.52
N THR A 24 18.21 49.76 -36.94
CA THR A 24 19.32 49.31 -36.09
C THR A 24 18.83 48.52 -34.85
N GLY A 25 17.72 48.99 -34.24
CA GLY A 25 17.09 48.26 -33.10
C GLY A 25 16.61 46.88 -33.49
N ILE A 26 15.94 46.72 -34.65
CA ILE A 26 15.49 45.45 -35.18
C ILE A 26 16.70 44.54 -35.47
N LEU A 27 17.76 45.06 -36.13
CA LEU A 27 18.97 44.30 -36.42
C LEU A 27 19.68 43.83 -35.17
N LEU A 28 19.72 44.66 -34.14
CA LEU A 28 20.33 44.34 -32.85
C LEU A 28 19.57 43.19 -32.13
N VAL A 29 18.23 43.24 -32.15
CA VAL A 29 17.38 42.19 -31.62
C VAL A 29 17.60 40.87 -32.41
N ALA A 30 17.62 40.95 -33.76
CA ALA A 30 17.89 39.77 -34.60
C ALA A 30 19.29 39.17 -34.33
N LEU A 31 20.29 40.03 -34.16
CA LEU A 31 21.64 39.61 -33.80
C LEU A 31 21.71 38.90 -32.46
N ILE A 32 21.01 39.42 -31.44
CA ILE A 32 20.91 38.81 -30.10
C ILE A 32 20.27 37.42 -30.18
N PHE A 33 19.19 37.27 -30.95
CA PHE A 33 18.53 35.98 -31.19
C PHE A 33 19.46 35.00 -31.90
N MET A 34 20.20 35.47 -32.91
CA MET A 34 21.16 34.65 -33.65
C MET A 34 22.32 34.19 -32.72
N MET A 35 22.87 35.10 -31.95
CA MET A 35 23.92 34.76 -30.96
C MET A 35 23.42 33.76 -29.90
N ALA A 36 22.19 33.91 -29.42
CA ALA A 36 21.57 32.98 -28.48
C ALA A 36 21.39 31.57 -29.12
N SER A 37 20.94 31.53 -30.40
CA SER A 37 20.77 30.27 -31.14
C SER A 37 22.12 29.55 -31.40
N TRP A 38 23.23 30.28 -31.49
CA TRP A 38 24.58 29.73 -31.63
C TRP A 38 25.24 29.35 -30.29
N GLY A 39 24.52 29.44 -29.17
CA GLY A 39 25.08 29.07 -27.86
C GLY A 39 25.99 30.10 -27.25
N PHE A 40 26.10 31.33 -27.78
CA PHE A 40 27.00 32.37 -27.23
C PHE A 40 26.68 32.72 -25.77
N PHE A 41 25.44 32.57 -25.35
CA PHE A 41 24.98 32.78 -23.96
C PHE A 41 24.98 31.51 -23.12
N GLY A 42 25.64 30.43 -23.56
CA GLY A 42 25.72 29.10 -22.95
C GLY A 42 24.80 28.09 -23.65
N ASP A 43 25.02 26.81 -23.38
CA ASP A 43 24.35 25.70 -24.06
C ASP A 43 22.83 25.86 -24.07
N MET A 44 22.27 25.62 -25.26
CA MET A 44 20.82 25.51 -25.46
C MET A 44 20.46 24.03 -25.45
N PRO A 45 19.30 23.63 -24.95
CA PRO A 45 18.88 22.23 -24.98
C PRO A 45 18.86 21.73 -26.42
N GLU A 46 19.31 20.48 -26.60
CA GLU A 46 19.29 19.83 -27.92
C GLU A 46 17.85 19.71 -28.46
N TYR A 47 17.72 19.65 -29.77
CA TYR A 47 16.40 19.62 -30.43
C TYR A 47 15.55 18.41 -29.99
N GLN A 48 16.19 17.27 -29.66
CA GLN A 48 15.55 16.08 -29.16
C GLN A 48 14.83 16.30 -27.81
N TYR A 49 15.39 17.12 -26.91
CA TYR A 49 14.72 17.49 -25.65
C TYR A 49 13.52 18.43 -25.84
N LEU A 50 13.48 19.15 -26.96
CA LEU A 50 12.33 19.97 -27.32
C LEU A 50 11.23 19.15 -28.00
N GLU A 51 11.59 18.06 -28.68
CA GLU A 51 10.64 17.14 -29.32
C GLU A 51 9.96 16.21 -28.31
N ASN A 52 10.65 15.87 -27.25
CA ASN A 52 10.14 15.02 -26.20
C ASN A 52 10.68 15.50 -24.85
N PRO A 53 10.13 16.60 -24.28
CA PRO A 53 10.58 17.08 -22.98
C PRO A 53 10.44 15.94 -21.98
N GLU A 54 11.55 15.54 -21.38
CA GLU A 54 11.54 14.53 -20.30
C GLU A 54 10.72 15.06 -19.14
N THR A 55 9.44 14.76 -19.19
CA THR A 55 8.59 14.92 -18.02
C THR A 55 8.87 13.73 -17.12
N ASN A 56 9.40 13.97 -15.94
CA ASN A 56 9.52 12.95 -14.91
C ASN A 56 8.13 12.38 -14.65
N LEU A 57 7.91 11.14 -15.05
CA LEU A 57 6.63 10.48 -14.89
C LEU A 57 6.74 9.49 -13.73
N ALA A 58 5.85 9.63 -12.76
CA ALA A 58 5.74 8.69 -11.65
C ALA A 58 5.42 7.27 -12.17
N THR A 59 6.01 6.26 -11.55
CA THR A 59 5.57 4.87 -11.77
C THR A 59 4.22 4.66 -11.09
N GLU A 60 3.27 4.06 -11.80
CA GLU A 60 1.90 3.83 -11.35
C GLU A 60 1.67 2.36 -11.07
N PHE A 61 1.09 2.04 -9.90
CA PHE A 61 0.59 0.70 -9.57
C PHE A 61 -0.90 0.64 -9.88
N ILE A 62 -1.27 -0.27 -10.78
CA ILE A 62 -2.64 -0.46 -11.26
C ILE A 62 -3.16 -1.78 -10.68
N SER A 63 -4.34 -1.75 -10.08
CA SER A 63 -5.05 -2.94 -9.58
C SER A 63 -5.58 -3.80 -10.71
N SER A 64 -6.02 -5.02 -10.40
CA SER A 64 -6.63 -5.92 -11.38
C SER A 64 -7.97 -5.44 -11.92
N ASP A 65 -8.68 -4.59 -11.20
CA ASP A 65 -9.93 -3.92 -11.59
C ASP A 65 -9.69 -2.55 -12.27
N GLY A 66 -8.42 -2.17 -12.52
CA GLY A 66 -8.04 -0.98 -13.29
C GLY A 66 -7.86 0.30 -12.48
N GLU A 67 -8.05 0.27 -11.18
CA GLU A 67 -7.87 1.42 -10.30
C GLU A 67 -6.39 1.68 -9.96
N THR A 68 -6.02 2.95 -9.78
CA THR A 68 -4.67 3.31 -9.33
C THR A 68 -4.52 3.07 -7.82
N LEU A 69 -3.74 2.08 -7.42
CA LEU A 69 -3.41 1.84 -6.01
C LEU A 69 -2.49 2.92 -5.43
N GLY A 70 -1.67 3.53 -6.26
CA GLY A 70 -0.75 4.61 -5.89
C GLY A 70 0.43 4.72 -6.84
N LYS A 71 1.32 5.68 -6.55
CA LYS A 71 2.43 6.05 -7.43
C LYS A 71 3.75 6.08 -6.68
N LEU A 72 4.85 5.83 -7.41
CA LEU A 72 6.21 6.06 -6.94
C LEU A 72 6.79 7.29 -7.63
N TYR A 73 7.20 8.28 -6.83
CA TYR A 73 7.86 9.49 -7.27
C TYR A 73 8.96 9.89 -6.25
N LEU A 74 9.97 10.61 -6.66
CA LEU A 74 11.02 11.12 -5.75
C LEU A 74 10.55 12.38 -5.02
N ASP A 75 10.32 13.44 -5.81
CA ASP A 75 9.87 14.74 -5.34
C ASP A 75 8.74 15.29 -6.24
N ASP A 76 8.24 14.50 -7.20
CA ASP A 76 7.49 14.95 -8.37
C ASP A 76 6.35 13.97 -8.68
N ASN A 77 5.14 14.25 -8.16
CA ASN A 77 3.94 13.43 -8.36
C ASN A 77 3.19 13.86 -9.63
N ARG A 78 3.88 13.89 -10.79
CA ARG A 78 3.28 14.31 -12.06
C ARG A 78 2.48 13.19 -12.71
N THR A 79 1.20 13.42 -12.87
CA THR A 79 0.35 12.65 -13.76
C THR A 79 -0.08 13.57 -14.91
N PRO A 80 0.47 13.40 -16.11
CA PRO A 80 0.11 14.25 -17.23
C PRO A 80 -1.38 14.13 -17.56
N ILE A 81 -1.95 15.22 -17.99
CA ILE A 81 -3.32 15.35 -18.47
C ILE A 81 -3.31 16.00 -19.84
N ASP A 82 -4.14 15.49 -20.74
CA ASP A 82 -4.33 16.08 -22.06
C ASP A 82 -5.19 17.34 -21.97
N PHE A 83 -5.03 18.26 -22.92
CA PHE A 83 -5.81 19.49 -22.97
C PHE A 83 -7.33 19.24 -23.00
N LYS A 84 -7.78 18.20 -23.70
CA LYS A 84 -9.20 17.81 -23.80
C LYS A 84 -9.86 17.47 -22.44
N ASP A 85 -9.04 17.08 -21.44
CA ASP A 85 -9.49 16.69 -20.12
C ASP A 85 -9.38 17.86 -19.10
N LEU A 86 -9.01 19.07 -19.56
CA LEU A 86 -9.01 20.30 -18.79
C LEU A 86 -10.38 21.01 -18.92
N PRO A 87 -10.96 21.52 -17.81
CA PRO A 87 -12.20 22.28 -17.90
C PRO A 87 -11.97 23.69 -18.49
N ASP A 88 -12.92 24.18 -19.26
CA ASP A 88 -12.86 25.51 -19.87
C ASP A 88 -12.60 26.62 -18.85
N ASN A 89 -13.21 26.54 -17.67
CA ASN A 89 -13.04 27.55 -16.60
C ASN A 89 -11.59 27.66 -16.12
N LEU A 90 -10.84 26.56 -16.06
CA LEU A 90 -9.42 26.55 -15.70
C LEU A 90 -8.55 27.20 -16.77
N VAL A 91 -8.80 26.84 -18.03
CA VAL A 91 -8.10 27.44 -19.21
C VAL A 91 -8.38 28.92 -19.29
N HIS A 92 -9.63 29.35 -19.13
CA HIS A 92 -10.03 30.75 -19.11
C HIS A 92 -9.39 31.53 -17.96
N ALA A 93 -9.34 30.96 -16.74
CA ALA A 93 -8.68 31.56 -15.59
C ALA A 93 -7.19 31.75 -15.84
N LEU A 94 -6.51 30.74 -16.41
CA LEU A 94 -5.10 30.81 -16.75
C LEU A 94 -4.81 31.91 -17.77
N ILE A 95 -5.52 31.89 -18.89
CA ILE A 95 -5.32 32.87 -19.97
C ILE A 95 -5.62 34.29 -19.47
N ALA A 96 -6.75 34.49 -18.81
CA ALA A 96 -7.14 35.82 -18.30
C ALA A 96 -6.10 36.40 -17.32
N THR A 97 -5.41 35.52 -16.55
CA THR A 97 -4.51 35.96 -15.47
C THR A 97 -3.07 36.09 -15.94
N GLU A 98 -2.56 35.11 -16.66
CA GLU A 98 -1.14 35.02 -17.01
C GLU A 98 -0.85 35.59 -18.40
N ASP A 99 -1.74 35.41 -19.38
CA ASP A 99 -1.49 35.79 -20.77
C ASP A 99 -2.78 36.06 -21.57
N ALA A 100 -3.42 37.18 -21.33
CA ALA A 100 -4.73 37.50 -21.92
C ALA A 100 -4.74 37.60 -23.46
N ARG A 101 -3.61 37.61 -24.13
CA ARG A 101 -3.48 37.61 -25.60
C ARG A 101 -2.78 36.33 -26.11
N TYR A 102 -2.83 35.27 -25.37
CA TYR A 102 -2.14 34.01 -25.65
C TYR A 102 -2.29 33.50 -27.07
N TYR A 103 -3.49 33.51 -27.60
CA TYR A 103 -3.78 33.07 -28.97
C TYR A 103 -3.36 34.06 -30.07
N ASN A 104 -2.88 35.28 -29.69
CA ASN A 104 -2.59 36.38 -30.66
C ASN A 104 -1.08 36.62 -30.85
N HIS A 105 -0.21 35.77 -30.33
CA HIS A 105 1.24 35.90 -30.50
C HIS A 105 1.90 34.52 -30.60
N ALA A 106 3.15 34.48 -31.05
CA ALA A 106 3.96 33.27 -31.18
C ALA A 106 5.12 33.27 -30.16
N GLY A 107 4.79 33.06 -28.86
CA GLY A 107 5.74 32.97 -27.73
C GLY A 107 6.14 34.30 -27.11
N ILE A 108 6.05 35.42 -27.84
CA ILE A 108 6.39 36.76 -27.33
C ILE A 108 5.24 37.72 -27.61
N ASP A 109 4.67 38.32 -26.56
CA ASP A 109 3.69 39.40 -26.66
C ASP A 109 4.37 40.74 -26.78
N ALA A 110 4.62 41.21 -28.02
CA ALA A 110 5.28 42.50 -28.28
C ALA A 110 4.53 43.68 -27.71
N ARG A 111 3.18 43.69 -27.70
CA ARG A 111 2.37 44.78 -27.11
C ARG A 111 2.48 44.78 -25.60
N GLY A 112 2.47 43.62 -24.96
CA GLY A 112 2.69 43.46 -23.53
C GLY A 112 4.08 43.92 -23.11
N PHE A 113 5.09 43.56 -23.92
CA PHE A 113 6.48 43.98 -23.68
C PHE A 113 6.65 45.54 -23.75
N LEU A 114 6.12 46.16 -24.82
CA LEU A 114 6.14 47.62 -24.96
C LEU A 114 5.41 48.34 -23.81
N ARG A 115 4.26 47.79 -23.40
CA ARG A 115 3.53 48.31 -22.23
C ARG A 115 4.37 48.18 -20.94
N ALA A 116 4.97 47.05 -20.70
CA ALA A 116 5.79 46.80 -19.50
C ALA A 116 7.01 47.75 -19.46
N LEU A 117 7.63 48.01 -20.62
CA LEU A 117 8.73 48.93 -20.79
C LEU A 117 8.27 50.38 -20.51
N ALA A 118 7.15 50.80 -21.12
CA ALA A 118 6.63 52.19 -20.96
C ALA A 118 6.21 52.51 -19.52
N TYR A 119 5.72 51.52 -18.77
CA TYR A 119 5.24 51.72 -17.38
C TYR A 119 6.19 51.13 -16.34
N LEU A 120 7.43 50.76 -16.71
CA LEU A 120 8.43 50.18 -15.82
C LEU A 120 7.87 48.98 -14.99
N GLY A 121 7.04 48.17 -15.60
CA GLY A 121 6.40 47.02 -14.96
C GLY A 121 5.25 47.30 -14.01
N LYS A 122 4.93 48.55 -13.70
CA LYS A 122 3.86 48.94 -12.74
C LYS A 122 2.43 48.55 -13.19
N LYS A 123 2.20 48.32 -14.47
CA LYS A 123 0.90 47.89 -15.06
C LYS A 123 0.88 46.43 -15.52
N GLY A 124 1.60 45.55 -14.82
CA GLY A 124 1.63 44.10 -15.08
C GLY A 124 2.88 43.62 -15.80
N GLY A 125 3.16 42.33 -15.70
CA GLY A 125 4.26 41.65 -16.36
C GLY A 125 4.06 41.52 -17.88
N ALA A 126 5.12 41.11 -18.58
CA ALA A 126 5.12 40.85 -20.03
C ALA A 126 5.55 39.42 -20.38
N SER A 127 5.66 38.53 -19.39
CA SER A 127 6.02 37.14 -19.64
C SER A 127 4.79 36.37 -20.11
N THR A 128 4.92 35.60 -21.17
CA THR A 128 3.87 34.75 -21.72
C THR A 128 3.87 33.36 -21.07
N ILE A 129 2.80 32.57 -21.23
CA ILE A 129 2.73 31.17 -20.77
C ILE A 129 3.87 30.38 -21.39
N SER A 130 4.15 30.51 -22.68
CA SER A 130 5.23 29.83 -23.39
C SER A 130 6.62 30.16 -22.81
N GLN A 131 6.85 31.42 -22.40
CA GLN A 131 8.10 31.82 -21.73
C GLN A 131 8.23 31.25 -20.31
N GLN A 132 7.11 31.16 -19.60
CA GLN A 132 7.11 30.53 -18.27
C GLN A 132 7.35 29.02 -18.37
N LEU A 133 6.75 28.35 -19.36
CA LEU A 133 7.00 26.94 -19.69
C LEU A 133 8.48 26.70 -20.04
N ALA A 134 9.02 27.50 -20.98
CA ALA A 134 10.43 27.41 -21.37
C ALA A 134 11.40 27.55 -20.19
N ARG A 135 11.09 28.45 -19.25
CA ARG A 135 11.86 28.62 -18.03
C ARG A 135 11.80 27.38 -17.14
N GLN A 136 10.61 26.82 -16.92
CA GLN A 136 10.44 25.66 -16.04
C GLN A 136 11.10 24.41 -16.61
N LEU A 137 10.99 24.17 -17.90
CA LEU A 137 11.56 22.99 -18.56
C LEU A 137 13.09 23.04 -18.69
N PHE A 138 13.67 24.21 -19.01
CA PHE A 138 15.04 24.25 -19.52
C PHE A 138 16.01 25.17 -18.76
N ILE A 139 15.52 26.12 -17.97
CA ILE A 139 16.33 27.18 -17.39
C ILE A 139 16.42 27.05 -15.85
N GLY A 140 15.37 26.58 -15.22
CA GLY A 140 15.29 26.44 -13.75
C GLY A 140 15.12 27.77 -13.00
N VAL A 141 15.58 27.81 -11.76
CA VAL A 141 15.39 28.93 -10.85
C VAL A 141 16.17 30.17 -11.29
N ARG A 142 15.52 31.33 -11.32
CA ARG A 142 16.10 32.60 -11.73
C ARG A 142 17.20 33.04 -10.77
N ASP A 143 18.39 33.30 -11.28
CA ASP A 143 19.47 33.92 -10.50
C ASP A 143 19.13 35.38 -10.20
N LYS A 144 18.72 35.65 -8.95
CA LYS A 144 18.39 37.01 -8.47
C LYS A 144 19.60 37.84 -8.06
N LYS A 145 20.79 37.23 -8.01
CA LYS A 145 22.01 37.91 -7.51
C LYS A 145 22.77 38.66 -8.61
N SER A 146 22.54 38.33 -9.90
CA SER A 146 23.22 38.96 -11.03
C SER A 146 22.23 39.52 -12.05
N THR A 147 22.23 40.83 -12.30
CA THR A 147 21.40 41.48 -13.31
C THR A 147 21.75 41.00 -14.72
N THR A 148 23.02 40.77 -15.01
CA THR A 148 23.47 40.24 -16.30
C THR A 148 22.96 38.83 -16.57
N ASN A 149 23.04 37.94 -15.58
CA ASN A 149 22.51 36.59 -15.70
C ASN A 149 20.99 36.58 -15.89
N ALA A 150 20.25 37.49 -15.23
CA ALA A 150 18.82 37.61 -15.39
C ALA A 150 18.42 38.06 -16.82
N ILE A 151 19.19 38.93 -17.46
CA ILE A 151 18.97 39.34 -18.87
C ILE A 151 19.26 38.19 -19.80
N VAL A 152 20.38 37.49 -19.62
CA VAL A 152 20.74 36.32 -20.43
C VAL A 152 19.66 35.24 -20.33
N GLN A 153 19.20 34.91 -19.13
CA GLN A 153 18.11 33.97 -18.92
C GLN A 153 16.85 34.41 -19.66
N LYS A 154 16.51 35.72 -19.61
CA LYS A 154 15.32 36.22 -20.32
C LYS A 154 15.42 36.11 -21.83
N ILE A 155 16.61 36.30 -22.40
CA ILE A 155 16.86 36.10 -23.82
C ILE A 155 16.69 34.62 -24.20
N LYS A 156 17.22 33.69 -23.37
CA LYS A 156 17.00 32.26 -23.56
C LYS A 156 15.52 31.88 -23.48
N GLU A 157 14.78 32.42 -22.51
CA GLU A 157 13.31 32.23 -22.40
C GLU A 157 12.59 32.61 -23.71
N TRP A 158 12.97 33.73 -24.35
CA TRP A 158 12.35 34.19 -25.59
C TRP A 158 12.62 33.26 -26.78
N VAL A 159 13.87 32.81 -26.92
CA VAL A 159 14.26 31.90 -27.99
C VAL A 159 13.53 30.57 -27.83
N LEU A 160 13.59 29.99 -26.65
CA LEU A 160 12.95 28.69 -26.34
C LEU A 160 11.42 28.77 -26.47
N ALA A 161 10.80 29.85 -25.98
CA ALA A 161 9.35 30.05 -26.15
C ALA A 161 8.93 30.11 -27.62
N THR A 162 9.74 30.74 -28.46
CA THR A 162 9.46 30.80 -29.91
C THR A 162 9.65 29.44 -30.60
N GLN A 163 10.60 28.63 -30.10
CA GLN A 163 10.80 27.28 -30.60
C GLN A 163 9.65 26.34 -30.18
N LEU A 164 9.22 26.40 -28.92
CA LEU A 164 8.05 25.66 -28.43
C LEU A 164 6.80 25.98 -29.25
N GLU A 165 6.51 27.23 -29.53
CA GLU A 165 5.34 27.66 -30.34
C GLU A 165 5.40 27.26 -31.82
N ARG A 166 6.56 26.86 -32.31
CA ARG A 166 6.71 26.28 -33.66
C ARG A 166 6.44 24.80 -33.69
N GLN A 167 6.63 24.13 -32.57
CA GLN A 167 6.62 22.68 -32.48
C GLN A 167 5.32 22.13 -31.89
N TYR A 168 4.72 22.88 -30.97
CA TYR A 168 3.53 22.49 -30.24
C TYR A 168 2.38 23.44 -30.51
N THR A 169 1.16 22.93 -30.48
CA THR A 169 -0.06 23.73 -30.54
C THR A 169 -0.22 24.55 -29.25
N LYS A 170 -1.09 25.55 -29.30
CA LYS A 170 -1.43 26.38 -28.13
C LYS A 170 -1.99 25.53 -26.99
N GLU A 171 -2.82 24.56 -27.34
CA GLU A 171 -3.47 23.64 -26.42
C GLU A 171 -2.44 22.72 -25.74
N GLU A 172 -1.51 22.17 -26.49
CA GLU A 172 -0.42 21.34 -25.93
C GLU A 172 0.48 22.13 -24.98
N ILE A 173 0.80 23.39 -25.31
CA ILE A 173 1.61 24.28 -24.44
C ILE A 173 0.88 24.56 -23.12
N ILE A 174 -0.45 24.78 -23.13
CA ILE A 174 -1.25 24.94 -21.90
C ILE A 174 -1.20 23.67 -21.07
N ALA A 175 -1.43 22.50 -21.69
CA ALA A 175 -1.40 21.22 -21.00
C ALA A 175 -0.01 20.96 -20.36
N MET A 176 1.06 21.14 -21.13
CA MET A 176 2.44 21.01 -20.62
C MET A 176 2.71 21.96 -19.44
N TYR A 177 2.28 23.24 -19.55
CA TYR A 177 2.50 24.23 -18.49
C TYR A 177 1.82 23.84 -17.18
N LEU A 178 0.56 23.39 -17.26
CA LEU A 178 -0.21 22.94 -16.11
C LEU A 178 0.28 21.62 -15.53
N ASN A 179 0.86 20.75 -16.36
CA ASN A 179 1.39 19.47 -15.94
C ASN A 179 2.70 19.56 -15.18
N ILE A 180 3.51 20.63 -15.39
CA ILE A 180 4.85 20.72 -14.77
C ILE A 180 4.92 21.66 -13.57
N TYR A 181 3.84 22.41 -13.26
CA TYR A 181 3.86 23.38 -12.18
C TYR A 181 3.72 22.69 -10.81
N ASP A 182 4.58 23.07 -9.84
CA ASP A 182 4.53 22.61 -8.46
C ASP A 182 3.55 23.49 -7.64
N PHE A 183 2.43 22.90 -7.23
CA PHE A 183 1.41 23.52 -6.37
C PHE A 183 1.68 23.33 -4.87
N GLY A 184 2.80 22.70 -4.47
CA GLY A 184 3.16 22.40 -3.10
C GLY A 184 2.49 21.11 -2.57
N TYR A 185 2.99 20.59 -1.43
CA TYR A 185 2.52 19.33 -0.83
C TYR A 185 2.55 18.13 -1.78
N ALA A 186 3.60 18.01 -2.60
CA ALA A 186 3.72 17.02 -3.65
C ALA A 186 2.58 17.06 -4.69
N ALA A 187 1.90 18.20 -4.82
CA ALA A 187 0.90 18.47 -5.85
C ALA A 187 1.59 18.94 -7.14
N ASP A 188 2.31 18.05 -7.80
CA ASP A 188 3.03 18.33 -9.02
C ASP A 188 2.13 18.12 -10.24
N GLY A 189 1.82 19.21 -10.93
CA GLY A 189 0.85 19.27 -12.01
C GLY A 189 -0.60 19.43 -11.54
N ILE A 190 -1.43 19.88 -12.46
CA ILE A 190 -2.82 20.29 -12.19
C ILE A 190 -3.70 19.12 -11.72
N ARG A 191 -3.45 17.89 -12.21
CA ARG A 191 -4.23 16.72 -11.82
C ARG A 191 -3.97 16.36 -10.36
N SER A 192 -2.71 16.32 -9.95
CA SER A 192 -2.33 16.10 -8.55
C SER A 192 -2.86 17.22 -7.66
N ALA A 193 -2.81 18.47 -8.12
CA ALA A 193 -3.34 19.61 -7.38
C ALA A 193 -4.87 19.52 -7.18
N ALA A 194 -5.62 19.16 -8.23
CA ALA A 194 -7.08 19.00 -8.14
C ALA A 194 -7.46 17.89 -7.13
N ARG A 195 -6.77 16.77 -7.18
CA ARG A 195 -6.98 15.64 -6.26
C ARG A 195 -6.61 15.99 -4.83
N ILE A 196 -5.43 16.57 -4.61
CA ILE A 196 -4.90 16.88 -3.27
C ILE A 196 -5.69 17.98 -2.58
N TYR A 197 -6.05 19.05 -3.30
CA TYR A 197 -6.76 20.17 -2.68
C TYR A 197 -8.27 20.02 -2.64
N PHE A 198 -8.87 19.28 -3.60
CA PHE A 198 -10.32 19.19 -3.76
C PHE A 198 -10.87 17.76 -3.84
N GLY A 199 -10.03 16.72 -3.92
CA GLY A 199 -10.46 15.32 -4.08
C GLY A 199 -11.17 15.04 -5.41
N LYS A 200 -10.81 15.78 -6.51
CA LYS A 200 -11.50 15.76 -7.81
C LYS A 200 -10.54 15.57 -8.96
N GLU A 201 -11.06 15.05 -10.10
CA GLU A 201 -10.36 15.16 -11.36
C GLU A 201 -10.43 16.61 -11.89
N PRO A 202 -9.43 17.07 -12.68
CA PRO A 202 -9.41 18.44 -13.19
C PRO A 202 -10.69 18.86 -13.90
N ILE A 203 -11.30 17.98 -14.69
CA ILE A 203 -12.54 18.24 -15.44
C ILE A 203 -13.73 18.61 -14.54
N GLU A 204 -13.70 18.20 -13.27
CA GLU A 204 -14.74 18.43 -12.27
C GLU A 204 -14.53 19.73 -11.47
N LEU A 205 -13.42 20.44 -11.71
CA LEU A 205 -13.12 21.68 -10.98
C LEU A 205 -14.15 22.77 -11.28
N LYS A 206 -14.65 23.37 -10.22
CA LYS A 206 -15.53 24.54 -10.30
C LYS A 206 -14.73 25.82 -10.62
N PRO A 207 -15.40 26.89 -11.11
CA PRO A 207 -14.70 28.14 -11.46
C PRO A 207 -13.89 28.76 -10.31
N GLU A 208 -14.39 28.73 -9.09
CA GLU A 208 -13.69 29.25 -7.90
C GLU A 208 -12.49 28.39 -7.51
N GLU A 209 -12.57 27.07 -7.69
CA GLU A 209 -11.50 26.11 -7.42
C GLU A 209 -10.38 26.28 -8.47
N SER A 210 -10.75 26.39 -9.74
CA SER A 210 -9.85 26.70 -10.85
C SER A 210 -9.14 28.05 -10.67
N ALA A 211 -9.88 29.06 -10.24
CA ALA A 211 -9.32 30.38 -9.95
C ALA A 211 -8.34 30.37 -8.78
N MET A 212 -8.57 29.51 -7.77
CA MET A 212 -7.64 29.32 -6.67
C MET A 212 -6.33 28.71 -7.15
N LEU A 213 -6.39 27.59 -7.89
CA LEU A 213 -5.19 26.92 -8.42
C LEU A 213 -4.41 27.84 -9.35
N VAL A 214 -5.07 28.54 -10.27
CA VAL A 214 -4.43 29.55 -11.12
C VAL A 214 -3.81 30.70 -10.28
N GLY A 215 -4.44 31.07 -9.18
CA GLY A 215 -3.89 32.02 -8.24
C GLY A 215 -2.54 31.58 -7.65
N MET A 216 -2.37 30.29 -7.40
CA MET A 216 -1.14 29.70 -6.86
C MET A 216 0.03 29.69 -7.86
N LEU A 217 -0.23 29.76 -9.18
CA LEU A 217 0.81 29.80 -10.24
C LEU A 217 1.78 30.98 -10.09
N LYS A 218 1.40 32.01 -9.37
CA LYS A 218 2.28 33.14 -9.10
C LYS A 218 3.39 32.79 -8.10
N ASN A 219 3.07 32.04 -7.07
CA ASN A 219 3.99 31.50 -6.05
C ASN A 219 3.21 30.58 -5.10
N SER A 220 3.31 29.27 -5.29
CA SER A 220 2.59 28.24 -4.50
C SER A 220 2.94 28.26 -2.99
N SER A 221 4.17 28.58 -2.64
CA SER A 221 4.57 28.73 -1.23
C SER A 221 3.98 29.96 -0.56
N LEU A 222 3.80 31.06 -1.29
CA LEU A 222 3.20 32.30 -0.76
C LEU A 222 1.67 32.19 -0.70
N PHE A 223 1.06 31.68 -1.77
CA PHE A 223 -0.39 31.49 -1.87
C PHE A 223 -0.79 30.07 -1.50
N ASN A 224 -0.43 29.66 -0.28
CA ASN A 224 -0.71 28.35 0.27
C ASN A 224 -2.04 28.38 1.03
N PRO A 225 -3.08 27.63 0.59
CA PRO A 225 -4.42 27.73 1.17
C PRO A 225 -4.51 27.26 2.62
N LEU A 226 -3.66 26.30 3.03
CA LEU A 226 -3.65 25.78 4.40
C LEU A 226 -2.94 26.70 5.40
N ARG A 227 -2.05 27.57 4.93
CA ARG A 227 -1.25 28.44 5.80
C ARG A 227 -1.67 29.91 5.76
N ARG A 228 -2.31 30.34 4.67
CA ARG A 228 -2.58 31.76 4.40
C ARG A 228 -3.91 31.93 3.67
N GLU A 229 -4.98 31.41 4.24
CA GLU A 229 -6.31 31.37 3.66
C GLU A 229 -6.78 32.74 3.12
N GLU A 230 -6.73 33.79 3.93
CA GLU A 230 -7.16 35.12 3.52
C GLU A 230 -6.37 35.64 2.30
N MET A 231 -5.08 35.41 2.26
CA MET A 231 -4.22 35.82 1.14
C MET A 231 -4.58 35.05 -0.14
N VAL A 232 -4.91 33.76 -0.02
CA VAL A 232 -5.34 32.92 -1.13
C VAL A 232 -6.72 33.30 -1.63
N LEU A 233 -7.67 33.61 -0.75
CA LEU A 233 -8.98 34.16 -1.09
C LEU A 233 -8.85 35.45 -1.89
N ASN A 234 -8.04 36.40 -1.42
CA ASN A 234 -7.77 37.66 -2.12
C ASN A 234 -7.13 37.42 -3.50
N ARG A 235 -6.24 36.42 -3.63
CA ARG A 235 -5.61 36.08 -4.91
C ARG A 235 -6.61 35.38 -5.84
N ARG A 236 -7.43 34.44 -5.38
CA ARG A 236 -8.54 33.83 -6.10
C ARG A 236 -9.47 34.91 -6.66
N ASN A 237 -9.89 35.83 -5.81
CA ASN A 237 -10.78 36.93 -6.19
C ASN A 237 -10.14 37.87 -7.23
N THR A 238 -8.81 38.00 -7.21
CA THR A 238 -8.07 38.72 -8.28
C THR A 238 -8.18 37.96 -9.62
N VAL A 239 -8.05 36.61 -9.62
CA VAL A 239 -8.20 35.81 -10.82
C VAL A 239 -9.62 35.90 -11.38
N LEU A 240 -10.65 35.76 -10.54
CA LEU A 240 -12.05 35.94 -10.93
C LEU A 240 -12.32 37.31 -11.53
N GLY A 241 -11.68 38.36 -10.96
CA GLY A 241 -11.72 39.72 -11.50
C GLY A 241 -11.07 39.83 -12.89
N GLN A 242 -10.00 39.09 -13.17
CA GLN A 242 -9.40 39.03 -14.51
C GLN A 242 -10.30 38.28 -15.51
N MET A 243 -10.93 37.18 -15.08
CA MET A 243 -11.90 36.44 -15.92
C MET A 243 -13.07 37.35 -16.31
N TYR A 244 -13.64 38.10 -15.40
CA TYR A 244 -14.65 39.11 -15.70
C TYR A 244 -14.14 40.16 -16.68
N LYS A 245 -12.98 40.76 -16.43
CA LYS A 245 -12.37 41.80 -17.25
C LYS A 245 -12.18 41.39 -18.71
N TYR A 246 -11.89 40.13 -18.95
CA TYR A 246 -11.66 39.59 -20.29
C TYR A 246 -12.89 38.85 -20.91
N GLY A 247 -14.05 38.95 -20.22
CA GLY A 247 -15.35 38.48 -20.75
C GLY A 247 -15.64 37.01 -20.58
N TYR A 248 -14.91 36.30 -19.72
CA TYR A 248 -15.16 34.88 -19.39
C TYR A 248 -16.20 34.70 -18.29
N LEU A 249 -16.49 35.73 -17.50
CA LEU A 249 -17.55 35.76 -16.48
C LEU A 249 -18.38 37.03 -16.63
N SER A 250 -19.67 36.96 -16.30
CA SER A 250 -20.50 38.13 -16.07
C SER A 250 -20.19 38.75 -14.72
N GLU A 251 -20.63 40.03 -14.49
CA GLU A 251 -20.45 40.71 -13.22
C GLU A 251 -21.14 39.95 -12.08
N LYS A 252 -22.34 39.42 -12.29
CA LYS A 252 -23.11 38.66 -11.28
C LYS A 252 -22.40 37.37 -10.89
N GLU A 253 -21.87 36.64 -11.86
CA GLU A 253 -21.10 35.40 -11.59
C GLU A 253 -19.84 35.71 -10.79
N LYS A 254 -19.06 36.71 -11.22
CA LYS A 254 -17.86 37.16 -10.49
C LYS A 254 -18.19 37.48 -9.04
N ASP A 255 -19.23 38.33 -8.78
CA ASP A 255 -19.60 38.74 -7.43
C ASP A 255 -20.09 37.57 -6.59
N SER A 256 -20.86 36.66 -7.18
CA SER A 256 -21.29 35.43 -6.50
C SER A 256 -20.11 34.51 -6.12
N LEU A 257 -19.19 34.25 -7.06
CA LEU A 257 -18.02 33.38 -6.83
C LEU A 257 -17.01 34.01 -5.85
N GLN A 258 -16.85 35.32 -5.84
CA GLN A 258 -15.95 35.98 -4.91
C GLN A 258 -16.42 35.91 -3.45
N ASN A 259 -17.72 35.76 -3.21
CA ASN A 259 -18.32 35.67 -1.88
C ASN A 259 -18.33 34.24 -1.33
N LEU A 260 -17.97 33.21 -2.13
CA LEU A 260 -17.87 31.85 -1.63
C LEU A 260 -16.67 31.69 -0.70
N GLU A 261 -16.88 30.97 0.38
CA GLU A 261 -15.81 30.47 1.23
C GLU A 261 -14.93 29.47 0.47
N MET A 262 -13.76 29.15 1.02
CA MET A 262 -12.87 28.18 0.43
C MET A 262 -13.25 26.78 0.95
N ASP A 263 -13.76 25.95 0.05
CA ASP A 263 -14.15 24.56 0.35
C ASP A 263 -13.03 23.63 -0.09
N LEU A 264 -12.15 23.24 0.84
CA LEU A 264 -11.03 22.34 0.59
C LEU A 264 -11.35 20.94 1.11
N ASN A 265 -11.16 19.95 0.25
CA ASN A 265 -11.07 18.54 0.64
C ASN A 265 -9.60 18.11 0.53
N PHE A 266 -8.79 18.62 1.47
CA PHE A 266 -7.33 18.45 1.42
C PHE A 266 -6.94 17.01 1.82
N SER A 267 -6.44 16.26 0.86
CA SER A 267 -5.92 14.89 1.03
C SER A 267 -4.56 14.78 0.33
N PRO A 268 -3.45 14.98 1.06
CA PRO A 268 -2.11 14.87 0.46
C PRO A 268 -1.85 13.42 0.01
N GLU A 269 -1.55 13.23 -1.26
CA GLU A 269 -1.10 11.95 -1.78
C GLU A 269 0.34 11.68 -1.30
N SER A 270 0.48 10.91 -0.25
CA SER A 270 1.78 10.38 0.18
C SER A 270 1.92 8.95 -0.33
N HIS A 271 3.08 8.58 -0.88
CA HIS A 271 3.38 7.17 -1.19
C HIS A 271 3.36 6.27 0.07
N ARG A 272 3.26 6.86 1.27
CA ARG A 272 3.14 6.18 2.57
C ARG A 272 1.72 6.11 3.11
N GLU A 273 0.75 6.67 2.40
CA GLU A 273 -0.67 6.71 2.75
C GLU A 273 -1.50 6.20 1.56
N GLY A 274 -2.78 5.90 1.77
CA GLY A 274 -3.69 5.37 0.76
C GLY A 274 -3.71 3.85 0.70
N LEU A 275 -4.48 3.32 -0.25
CA LEU A 275 -4.78 1.89 -0.38
C LEU A 275 -3.53 1.05 -0.66
N ALA A 276 -3.46 -0.13 -0.06
CA ALA A 276 -2.40 -1.13 -0.27
C ALA A 276 -0.97 -0.64 0.02
N THR A 277 -0.77 0.25 1.01
CA THR A 277 0.54 0.89 1.26
C THR A 277 1.66 -0.12 1.54
N TYR A 278 1.43 -1.14 2.37
CA TYR A 278 2.43 -2.20 2.62
C TYR A 278 2.80 -2.95 1.34
N PHE A 279 1.81 -3.28 0.52
CA PHE A 279 2.01 -3.93 -0.77
C PHE A 279 2.83 -3.05 -1.72
N ARG A 280 2.49 -1.77 -1.87
CA ARG A 280 3.21 -0.82 -2.73
C ARG A 280 4.67 -0.68 -2.30
N MET A 281 4.94 -0.61 -1.00
CA MET A 281 6.31 -0.56 -0.47
C MET A 281 7.07 -1.89 -0.67
N HIS A 282 6.37 -3.02 -0.65
CA HIS A 282 6.94 -4.30 -1.03
C HIS A 282 7.29 -4.32 -2.53
N MET A 283 6.38 -3.84 -3.39
CA MET A 283 6.58 -3.75 -4.84
C MET A 283 7.69 -2.79 -5.22
N GLN A 284 7.88 -1.67 -4.52
CA GLN A 284 9.03 -0.79 -4.72
C GLN A 284 10.36 -1.53 -4.56
N LYS A 285 10.47 -2.38 -3.52
CA LYS A 285 11.68 -3.21 -3.32
C LYS A 285 11.85 -4.26 -4.41
N TRP A 286 10.75 -4.82 -4.90
CA TRP A 286 10.75 -5.79 -6.00
C TRP A 286 11.16 -5.12 -7.31
N LEU A 287 10.58 -3.97 -7.67
CA LEU A 287 10.94 -3.17 -8.84
C LEU A 287 12.42 -2.75 -8.83
N ASN A 288 12.94 -2.32 -7.68
CA ASN A 288 14.36 -1.99 -7.54
C ASN A 288 15.32 -3.18 -7.82
N ARG A 289 14.84 -4.41 -7.64
CA ARG A 289 15.60 -5.61 -8.06
C ARG A 289 15.40 -5.88 -9.54
N TRP A 290 14.15 -5.79 -10.03
CA TRP A 290 13.82 -6.01 -11.42
C TRP A 290 14.60 -5.10 -12.37
N VAL A 291 14.74 -3.79 -12.07
CA VAL A 291 15.50 -2.84 -12.91
C VAL A 291 17.00 -3.15 -12.97
N LYS A 292 17.57 -3.82 -11.95
CA LYS A 292 18.98 -4.25 -12.00
C LYS A 292 19.23 -5.34 -13.05
N ASP A 293 18.25 -6.21 -13.21
CA ASP A 293 18.32 -7.36 -14.11
C ASP A 293 17.79 -7.03 -15.51
N ASN A 294 17.11 -5.88 -15.69
CA ASN A 294 16.49 -5.44 -16.93
C ASN A 294 16.96 -4.02 -17.28
N LYS A 295 17.50 -3.86 -18.49
CA LYS A 295 18.04 -2.59 -18.99
C LYS A 295 17.17 -2.02 -20.10
N LYS A 296 17.25 -0.71 -20.29
CA LYS A 296 16.68 -0.04 -21.47
C LYS A 296 17.41 -0.49 -22.75
N PRO A 297 16.81 -0.31 -23.92
CA PRO A 297 17.46 -0.63 -25.21
C PRO A 297 18.80 0.08 -25.43
N ASP A 298 19.03 1.24 -24.81
CA ASP A 298 20.26 2.01 -24.84
C ASP A 298 21.34 1.52 -23.84
N GLY A 299 21.02 0.49 -23.03
CA GLY A 299 21.90 -0.10 -22.03
C GLY A 299 21.86 0.60 -20.66
N THR A 300 21.10 1.68 -20.49
CA THR A 300 20.93 2.37 -19.21
C THR A 300 19.91 1.65 -18.30
N ASP A 301 19.91 1.98 -17.01
CA ASP A 301 18.95 1.46 -16.06
C ASP A 301 17.59 2.15 -16.17
N TYR A 302 16.48 1.39 -15.97
CA TYR A 302 15.19 2.02 -15.73
C TYR A 302 15.22 2.76 -14.40
N ASN A 303 14.62 3.96 -14.39
CA ASN A 303 14.40 4.72 -13.17
C ASN A 303 12.92 4.59 -12.74
N ILE A 304 12.69 3.85 -11.67
CA ILE A 304 11.32 3.59 -11.15
C ILE A 304 10.57 4.85 -10.68
N TYR A 305 11.23 5.99 -10.62
CA TYR A 305 10.62 7.25 -10.18
C TYR A 305 10.39 8.24 -11.31
N LEU A 306 11.03 8.04 -12.48
CA LEU A 306 11.08 9.05 -13.54
C LEU A 306 10.61 8.54 -14.91
N ASP A 307 10.62 7.23 -15.13
CA ASP A 307 10.37 6.64 -16.47
C ASP A 307 8.88 6.36 -16.75
N GLY A 308 7.99 6.61 -15.78
CA GLY A 308 6.55 6.44 -15.99
C GLY A 308 6.12 5.00 -16.24
N LEU A 309 6.70 4.06 -15.51
CA LEU A 309 6.34 2.65 -15.64
C LEU A 309 4.90 2.42 -15.18
N LYS A 310 4.14 1.61 -15.90
CA LYS A 310 2.83 1.10 -15.48
C LYS A 310 2.99 -0.33 -14.99
N VAL A 311 2.73 -0.55 -13.71
CA VAL A 311 2.88 -1.85 -13.05
C VAL A 311 1.49 -2.40 -12.79
N TYR A 312 1.06 -3.37 -13.60
CA TYR A 312 -0.22 -4.06 -13.44
C TYR A 312 -0.07 -5.13 -12.37
N THR A 313 -0.82 -4.96 -11.31
CA THR A 313 -0.79 -5.85 -10.15
C THR A 313 -1.98 -6.80 -10.14
N THR A 314 -1.92 -7.80 -9.25
CA THR A 314 -3.00 -8.77 -9.06
C THR A 314 -4.01 -8.34 -7.99
N ILE A 315 -3.73 -7.29 -7.23
CA ILE A 315 -4.59 -6.76 -6.18
C ILE A 315 -5.91 -6.27 -6.79
N ASP A 316 -7.04 -6.69 -6.21
CA ASP A 316 -8.34 -6.07 -6.47
C ASP A 316 -8.56 -4.96 -5.44
N SER A 317 -8.84 -3.73 -5.91
CA SER A 317 -8.91 -2.56 -5.04
C SER A 317 -10.05 -2.65 -4.01
N ARG A 318 -11.17 -3.28 -4.38
CA ARG A 318 -12.35 -3.49 -3.53
C ARG A 318 -12.06 -4.53 -2.44
N MET A 319 -11.45 -5.66 -2.83
CA MET A 319 -11.00 -6.67 -1.87
C MET A 319 -9.93 -6.15 -0.92
N GLN A 320 -9.00 -5.34 -1.41
CA GLN A 320 -7.99 -4.69 -0.59
C GLN A 320 -8.62 -3.75 0.44
N LYS A 321 -9.59 -2.94 0.02
CA LYS A 321 -10.33 -2.04 0.93
C LYS A 321 -11.07 -2.84 2.01
N ASN A 322 -11.79 -3.89 1.63
CA ASN A 322 -12.49 -4.77 2.57
C ASN A 322 -11.52 -5.42 3.57
N ALA A 323 -10.30 -5.76 3.14
CA ALA A 323 -9.26 -6.32 4.00
C ALA A 323 -8.72 -5.30 5.01
N GLU A 324 -8.44 -4.07 4.57
CA GLU A 324 -7.98 -2.98 5.43
C GLU A 324 -9.06 -2.59 6.46
N ASP A 325 -10.33 -2.49 6.04
CA ASP A 325 -11.46 -2.18 6.92
C ASP A 325 -11.70 -3.29 7.97
N ALA A 326 -11.61 -4.55 7.57
CA ALA A 326 -11.74 -5.68 8.49
C ALA A 326 -10.62 -5.71 9.54
N VAL A 327 -9.38 -5.43 9.12
CA VAL A 327 -8.22 -5.31 10.01
C VAL A 327 -8.42 -4.15 10.98
N GLU A 328 -8.76 -2.97 10.49
CA GLU A 328 -8.97 -1.78 11.31
C GLU A 328 -10.06 -2.00 12.37
N ALA A 329 -11.23 -2.45 11.94
CA ALA A 329 -12.38 -2.65 12.80
C ALA A 329 -12.09 -3.62 13.95
N HIS A 330 -11.43 -4.74 13.65
CA HIS A 330 -11.15 -5.75 14.68
C HIS A 330 -9.93 -5.38 15.54
N MET A 331 -8.84 -4.91 14.94
CA MET A 331 -7.63 -4.58 15.67
C MET A 331 -7.83 -3.43 16.64
N LYS A 332 -8.62 -2.42 16.30
CA LYS A 332 -9.00 -1.32 17.22
C LYS A 332 -9.69 -1.86 18.48
N ARG A 333 -10.64 -2.76 18.31
CA ARG A 333 -11.39 -3.36 19.42
C ARG A 333 -10.53 -4.31 20.25
N LEU A 334 -9.78 -5.17 19.59
CA LEU A 334 -8.88 -6.13 20.24
C LEU A 334 -7.78 -5.42 21.05
N GLN A 335 -7.24 -4.32 20.51
CA GLN A 335 -6.24 -3.50 21.19
C GLN A 335 -6.80 -2.81 22.42
N ALA A 336 -8.03 -2.32 22.37
CA ALA A 336 -8.69 -1.71 23.54
C ALA A 336 -8.77 -2.71 24.69
N GLU A 337 -9.18 -3.95 24.42
CA GLU A 337 -9.20 -5.02 25.42
C GLU A 337 -7.78 -5.39 25.91
N PHE A 338 -6.79 -5.41 25.01
CA PHE A 338 -5.41 -5.66 25.40
C PHE A 338 -4.89 -4.62 26.39
N PHE A 339 -5.21 -3.34 26.19
CA PHE A 339 -4.86 -2.28 27.14
C PHE A 339 -5.54 -2.46 28.50
N VAL A 340 -6.82 -2.88 28.54
CA VAL A 340 -7.52 -3.15 29.81
C VAL A 340 -6.86 -4.28 30.59
N GLN A 341 -6.34 -5.29 29.90
CA GLN A 341 -5.66 -6.43 30.55
C GLN A 341 -4.22 -6.15 30.97
N ASN A 342 -3.55 -5.21 30.30
CA ASN A 342 -2.14 -4.90 30.48
C ASN A 342 -1.89 -3.53 31.13
N THR A 343 -2.78 -3.08 32.02
CA THR A 343 -2.51 -1.90 32.85
C THR A 343 -1.36 -2.17 33.83
N PRO A 344 -0.60 -1.14 34.26
CA PRO A 344 0.49 -1.32 35.23
C PRO A 344 0.07 -2.02 36.54
N GLU A 345 -1.19 -1.87 36.96
CA GLU A 345 -1.75 -2.50 38.15
C GLU A 345 -1.94 -4.02 37.96
N ARG A 346 -2.27 -4.45 36.74
CA ARG A 346 -2.49 -5.87 36.41
C ARG A 346 -1.22 -6.54 35.89
N ASN A 347 -0.36 -5.79 35.21
CA ASN A 347 0.92 -6.23 34.68
C ASN A 347 2.01 -5.18 34.98
N PRO A 348 2.74 -5.27 36.09
CA PRO A 348 3.79 -4.32 36.44
C PRO A 348 4.92 -4.20 35.42
N THR A 349 5.10 -5.21 34.58
CA THR A 349 6.12 -5.26 33.53
C THR A 349 5.57 -4.88 32.15
N THR A 350 4.34 -4.32 32.10
CA THR A 350 3.64 -4.00 30.84
C THR A 350 4.57 -3.40 29.78
N PRO A 351 4.48 -3.84 28.51
CA PRO A 351 3.54 -4.82 27.95
C PRO A 351 4.02 -6.28 28.03
N PHE A 352 5.13 -6.55 28.69
CA PHE A 352 5.79 -7.85 28.68
C PHE A 352 5.24 -8.76 29.81
N LEU A 353 5.03 -10.02 29.47
CA LEU A 353 4.67 -11.09 30.39
C LEU A 353 5.78 -12.14 30.42
N ASP A 354 5.89 -12.87 31.51
CA ASP A 354 6.79 -14.03 31.67
C ASP A 354 8.28 -13.73 31.37
N LEU A 355 8.74 -12.48 31.62
CA LEU A 355 10.13 -12.07 31.47
C LEU A 355 10.73 -11.49 32.72
N GLU A 356 12.01 -11.80 32.97
CA GLU A 356 12.80 -11.18 34.00
C GLU A 356 13.21 -9.73 33.66
N PRO A 357 13.43 -8.83 34.62
CA PRO A 357 13.80 -7.43 34.38
C PRO A 357 14.99 -7.23 33.46
N ASN A 358 15.97 -8.12 33.50
CA ASN A 358 17.15 -8.06 32.62
C ASN A 358 16.83 -8.38 31.17
N GLU A 359 15.89 -9.29 30.93
CA GLU A 359 15.43 -9.62 29.57
C GLU A 359 14.68 -8.45 28.97
N ILE A 360 13.79 -7.82 29.75
CA ILE A 360 13.07 -6.59 29.33
C ILE A 360 14.06 -5.47 28.99
N LYS A 361 15.06 -5.25 29.84
CA LYS A 361 16.12 -4.28 29.59
C LYS A 361 16.86 -4.60 28.29
N GLY A 362 17.15 -5.87 28.02
CA GLY A 362 17.79 -6.32 26.78
C GLY A 362 16.93 -6.03 25.54
N ILE A 363 15.61 -6.24 25.61
CA ILE A 363 14.66 -5.93 24.53
C ILE A 363 14.65 -4.44 24.22
N LEU A 364 14.47 -3.60 25.25
CA LEU A 364 14.41 -2.14 25.10
C LEU A 364 15.75 -1.58 24.59
N GLU A 365 16.86 -2.12 25.01
CA GLU A 365 18.19 -1.72 24.56
C GLU A 365 18.41 -2.05 23.08
N ARG A 366 18.03 -3.25 22.61
CA ARG A 366 18.08 -3.61 21.19
C ARG A 366 17.22 -2.67 20.36
N ALA A 367 15.98 -2.39 20.79
CA ALA A 367 15.07 -1.48 20.12
C ALA A 367 15.64 -0.04 20.05
N MET A 368 16.23 0.44 21.15
CA MET A 368 16.90 1.74 21.20
C MET A 368 18.04 1.82 20.19
N ARG A 369 18.95 0.84 20.17
CA ARG A 369 20.12 0.81 19.25
C ARG A 369 19.73 0.70 17.78
N THR A 370 18.62 0.08 17.45
CA THR A 370 18.11 -0.04 16.08
C THR A 370 17.23 1.12 15.64
N SER A 371 16.90 2.05 16.56
CA SER A 371 16.03 3.20 16.25
C SER A 371 16.67 4.19 15.27
N ALA A 372 15.84 4.95 14.57
CA ALA A 372 16.30 6.02 13.69
C ALA A 372 17.05 7.12 14.46
N ARG A 373 16.57 7.45 15.69
CA ARG A 373 17.21 8.43 16.57
C ARG A 373 18.65 8.02 16.90
N TRP A 374 18.87 6.76 17.32
CA TRP A 374 20.20 6.25 17.62
C TRP A 374 21.14 6.39 16.41
N ARG A 375 20.70 5.93 15.24
CA ARG A 375 21.48 6.00 14.00
C ARG A 375 21.80 7.43 13.58
N ALA A 376 20.85 8.36 13.76
CA ALA A 376 21.05 9.77 13.44
C ALA A 376 22.09 10.42 14.35
N LEU A 377 21.99 10.24 15.68
CA LEU A 377 22.93 10.78 16.64
C LEU A 377 24.34 10.18 16.50
N LYS A 378 24.42 8.89 16.19
CA LYS A 378 25.71 8.22 15.92
C LYS A 378 26.38 8.78 14.65
N ARG A 379 25.60 9.08 13.59
CA ARG A 379 26.14 9.75 12.38
C ARG A 379 26.62 11.19 12.65
N GLN A 380 26.03 11.86 13.65
CA GLN A 380 26.49 13.17 14.13
C GLN A 380 27.74 13.13 15.01
N GLY A 381 28.31 11.92 15.26
CA GLY A 381 29.51 11.74 16.06
C GLY A 381 29.30 11.78 17.58
N ARG A 382 28.06 11.67 18.08
CA ARG A 382 27.78 11.62 19.53
C ARG A 382 28.31 10.34 20.14
N SER A 383 28.79 10.42 21.38
CA SER A 383 29.20 9.24 22.15
C SER A 383 28.01 8.36 22.53
N GLU A 384 28.23 7.08 22.79
CA GLU A 384 27.15 6.17 23.24
C GLU A 384 26.52 6.63 24.55
N GLU A 385 27.26 7.24 25.43
CA GLU A 385 26.77 7.78 26.72
C GLU A 385 25.83 8.96 26.49
N GLU A 386 26.19 9.93 25.63
CA GLU A 386 25.34 11.04 25.27
C GLU A 386 24.06 10.59 24.56
N ILE A 387 24.17 9.59 23.66
CA ILE A 387 23.02 9.04 22.96
C ILE A 387 22.07 8.38 23.98
N ARG A 388 22.57 7.55 24.90
CA ARG A 388 21.78 6.92 25.96
C ARG A 388 21.11 7.95 26.87
N ALA A 389 21.83 8.99 27.28
CA ALA A 389 21.27 10.08 28.08
C ALA A 389 20.08 10.73 27.37
N SER A 390 20.21 10.99 26.06
CA SER A 390 19.15 11.60 25.26
C SER A 390 17.85 10.78 25.16
N PHE A 391 17.90 9.47 25.39
CA PHE A 391 16.71 8.60 25.43
C PHE A 391 15.92 8.71 26.74
N ASN A 392 16.50 9.31 27.78
CA ASN A 392 15.83 9.57 29.06
C ASN A 392 15.35 11.03 29.21
N GLU A 393 15.60 11.87 28.22
CA GLU A 393 15.12 13.26 28.18
C GLU A 393 13.73 13.31 27.55
N LYS A 394 12.79 14.03 28.20
CA LYS A 394 11.45 14.21 27.65
C LYS A 394 11.49 15.08 26.40
N ALA A 395 10.74 14.66 25.39
CA ALA A 395 10.57 15.38 24.14
C ALA A 395 9.10 15.40 23.70
N GLU A 396 8.69 16.46 23.05
CA GLU A 396 7.42 16.49 22.33
C GLU A 396 7.49 15.54 21.15
N MET A 397 6.47 14.71 20.99
CA MET A 397 6.37 13.76 19.89
C MET A 397 4.92 13.44 19.56
N ASN A 398 4.69 13.13 18.28
CA ASN A 398 3.44 12.62 17.77
C ASN A 398 3.51 11.08 17.78
N VAL A 399 2.51 10.42 18.37
CA VAL A 399 2.46 8.96 18.49
C VAL A 399 1.13 8.42 18.00
N PHE A 400 1.13 7.15 17.59
CA PHE A 400 -0.08 6.47 17.17
C PHE A 400 -1.07 6.32 18.33
N ASP A 401 -2.36 6.61 18.08
CA ASP A 401 -3.45 6.43 19.05
C ASP A 401 -4.74 6.00 18.34
N TRP A 402 -5.25 4.81 18.63
CA TRP A 402 -6.51 4.30 18.11
C TRP A 402 -7.76 5.13 18.45
N ASN A 403 -7.69 5.99 19.47
CA ASN A 403 -8.83 6.76 19.96
C ASN A 403 -8.93 8.15 19.31
N SER A 404 -7.93 8.57 18.56
CA SER A 404 -7.96 9.81 17.80
C SER A 404 -8.53 9.58 16.40
N ASP A 405 -9.27 10.52 15.85
CA ASP A 405 -9.80 10.47 14.47
C ASP A 405 -8.67 10.47 13.42
N SER A 406 -7.54 11.08 13.74
CA SER A 406 -6.33 11.07 12.90
C SER A 406 -5.39 9.88 13.17
N TYR A 407 -5.74 8.99 14.12
CA TYR A 407 -4.86 7.95 14.65
C TYR A 407 -3.54 8.46 15.23
N GLU A 408 -3.48 9.74 15.59
CA GLU A 408 -2.30 10.39 16.12
C GLU A 408 -2.62 11.20 17.38
N LYS A 409 -1.62 11.29 18.25
CA LYS A 409 -1.70 12.06 19.49
C LYS A 409 -0.37 12.75 19.78
N ASP A 410 -0.44 14.05 20.01
CA ASP A 410 0.70 14.81 20.53
C ASP A 410 0.87 14.55 22.02
N THR A 411 2.09 14.24 22.43
CA THR A 411 2.43 13.90 23.81
C THR A 411 3.87 14.28 24.15
N VAL A 412 4.16 14.32 25.46
CA VAL A 412 5.50 14.58 25.99
C VAL A 412 5.96 13.37 26.78
N MET A 413 6.88 12.60 26.21
CA MET A 413 7.46 11.43 26.88
C MET A 413 8.96 11.27 26.55
N THR A 414 9.65 10.39 27.23
CA THR A 414 11.03 10.06 26.86
C THR A 414 11.03 9.17 25.60
N PRO A 415 12.08 9.24 24.74
CA PRO A 415 12.22 8.30 23.61
C PRO A 415 12.24 6.82 24.05
N LEU A 416 12.72 6.51 25.26
CA LEU A 416 12.67 5.16 25.80
C LEU A 416 11.24 4.72 26.15
N ASP A 417 10.44 5.62 26.74
CA ASP A 417 9.02 5.37 27.03
C ASP A 417 8.23 5.20 25.72
N SER A 418 8.56 5.97 24.67
CA SER A 418 7.91 5.81 23.36
C SER A 418 8.21 4.42 22.75
N ILE A 419 9.43 3.90 22.88
CA ILE A 419 9.74 2.53 22.45
C ILE A 419 8.88 1.52 23.19
N ARG A 420 8.76 1.65 24.51
CA ARG A 420 7.89 0.76 25.32
C ARG A 420 6.43 0.91 24.90
N TYR A 421 5.95 2.13 24.69
CA TYR A 421 4.59 2.43 24.19
C TYR A 421 4.29 1.72 22.88
N TYR A 422 5.17 1.83 21.87
CA TYR A 422 4.98 1.16 20.59
C TYR A 422 5.01 -0.38 20.69
N LYS A 423 5.66 -0.95 21.70
CA LYS A 423 5.62 -2.40 21.95
C LYS A 423 4.34 -2.89 22.61
N THR A 424 3.45 -1.98 23.06
CA THR A 424 2.11 -2.37 23.57
C THR A 424 1.12 -2.67 22.44
N PHE A 425 1.39 -2.24 21.22
CA PHE A 425 0.47 -2.44 20.12
C PHE A 425 0.60 -3.83 19.50
N LEU A 426 -0.53 -4.48 19.35
CA LEU A 426 -0.64 -5.73 18.58
C LEU A 426 -0.35 -5.46 17.10
N ARG A 427 0.24 -6.43 16.46
CA ARG A 427 0.55 -6.46 15.02
C ARG A 427 -0.37 -7.43 14.33
N THR A 428 -0.55 -7.25 13.03
CA THR A 428 -1.32 -8.16 12.21
C THR A 428 -0.71 -8.30 10.82
N ALA A 429 -1.07 -9.37 10.15
CA ALA A 429 -0.83 -9.56 8.73
C ALA A 429 -1.99 -10.33 8.13
N MET A 430 -2.40 -9.94 6.94
CA MET A 430 -3.42 -10.62 6.16
C MET A 430 -3.04 -10.66 4.69
N MET A 431 -3.20 -11.80 4.05
CA MET A 431 -3.06 -11.95 2.60
C MET A 431 -4.16 -12.87 2.07
N SER A 432 -4.70 -12.50 0.91
CA SER A 432 -5.71 -13.27 0.20
C SER A 432 -5.23 -13.57 -1.21
N MET A 433 -5.44 -14.80 -1.70
CA MET A 433 -4.92 -15.29 -2.97
C MET A 433 -5.94 -16.22 -3.66
N GLU A 434 -6.06 -16.08 -4.96
CA GLU A 434 -6.75 -17.02 -5.83
C GLU A 434 -5.85 -18.26 -6.07
N PRO A 435 -6.26 -19.45 -5.63
CA PRO A 435 -5.36 -20.63 -5.62
C PRO A 435 -5.04 -21.18 -7.01
N GLN A 436 -5.91 -20.98 -8.01
CA GLN A 436 -5.74 -21.47 -9.37
C GLN A 436 -4.69 -20.68 -10.16
N THR A 437 -4.58 -19.38 -9.91
CA THR A 437 -3.70 -18.47 -10.64
C THR A 437 -2.48 -18.01 -9.84
N GLY A 438 -2.54 -18.14 -8.51
CA GLY A 438 -1.58 -17.54 -7.59
C GLY A 438 -1.74 -16.02 -7.40
N HIS A 439 -2.77 -15.40 -8.00
CA HIS A 439 -3.00 -13.96 -7.94
C HIS A 439 -3.31 -13.51 -6.51
N ILE A 440 -2.49 -12.63 -5.97
CA ILE A 440 -2.71 -12.00 -4.67
C ILE A 440 -3.79 -10.94 -4.84
N LYS A 441 -4.92 -11.10 -4.14
CA LYS A 441 -6.08 -10.21 -4.22
C LYS A 441 -6.08 -9.10 -3.17
N ALA A 442 -5.52 -9.38 -1.98
CA ALA A 442 -5.40 -8.41 -0.89
C ALA A 442 -4.11 -8.66 -0.08
N TRP A 443 -3.53 -7.58 0.46
CA TRP A 443 -2.29 -7.60 1.23
C TRP A 443 -2.30 -6.50 2.30
N VAL A 444 -2.41 -6.88 3.56
CA VAL A 444 -2.36 -5.97 4.70
C VAL A 444 -1.20 -6.37 5.62
N GLY A 445 -0.10 -5.62 5.59
CA GLY A 445 1.12 -5.94 6.33
C GLY A 445 1.16 -5.46 7.78
N GLY A 446 0.18 -4.69 8.21
CA GLY A 446 0.05 -4.12 9.56
C GLY A 446 -1.14 -3.18 9.66
N VAL A 447 -1.28 -2.51 10.80
CA VAL A 447 -2.44 -1.65 11.11
C VAL A 447 -2.32 -0.21 10.56
N ASP A 448 -1.11 0.30 10.44
CA ASP A 448 -0.81 1.66 9.97
C ASP A 448 0.64 1.73 9.49
N TYR A 449 0.86 2.07 8.22
CA TYR A 449 2.22 2.09 7.65
C TYR A 449 3.05 3.27 8.15
N LYS A 450 2.44 4.38 8.49
CA LYS A 450 3.15 5.59 8.96
C LYS A 450 3.92 5.31 10.26
N HIS A 451 3.28 4.57 11.17
CA HIS A 451 3.82 4.26 12.49
C HIS A 451 4.45 2.86 12.58
N PHE A 452 4.01 1.89 11.76
CA PHE A 452 4.41 0.48 11.82
C PHE A 452 4.87 -0.04 10.45
N GLN A 453 6.05 0.36 10.02
CA GLN A 453 6.55 0.12 8.65
C GLN A 453 6.99 -1.33 8.36
N TYR A 454 7.01 -2.20 9.39
CA TYR A 454 7.40 -3.59 9.21
C TYR A 454 6.25 -4.40 8.60
N ASP A 455 6.46 -4.91 7.38
CA ASP A 455 5.48 -5.72 6.66
C ASP A 455 5.46 -7.16 7.20
N ASN A 456 4.43 -7.49 7.98
CA ASN A 456 4.31 -8.79 8.60
C ASN A 456 3.84 -9.89 7.62
N VAL A 457 3.34 -9.56 6.43
CA VAL A 457 2.95 -10.58 5.43
C VAL A 457 4.16 -11.32 4.89
N LYS A 458 5.26 -10.61 4.56
CA LYS A 458 6.45 -11.19 3.92
C LYS A 458 7.67 -11.22 4.81
N GLN A 459 7.86 -10.20 5.66
CA GLN A 459 9.05 -10.09 6.51
C GLN A 459 8.84 -10.74 7.87
N GLY A 460 7.61 -10.70 8.39
CA GLY A 460 7.24 -11.25 9.69
C GLY A 460 7.22 -12.78 9.66
N ALA A 461 8.16 -13.41 10.34
CA ALA A 461 8.15 -14.85 10.55
C ALA A 461 7.67 -15.15 11.96
N ARG A 462 6.59 -15.91 12.06
CA ARG A 462 5.91 -16.22 13.31
C ARG A 462 5.61 -17.70 13.43
N GLN A 463 5.63 -18.21 14.62
CA GLN A 463 5.39 -19.63 14.88
C GLN A 463 3.99 -20.04 14.39
N ALA A 464 3.95 -21.03 13.50
CA ALA A 464 2.72 -21.47 12.84
C ALA A 464 1.70 -22.09 13.81
N GLY A 465 2.19 -22.73 14.86
CA GLY A 465 1.32 -23.43 15.79
C GLY A 465 0.47 -24.49 15.08
N SER A 466 -0.77 -24.66 15.51
CA SER A 466 -1.67 -25.68 14.95
C SER A 466 -2.05 -25.50 13.49
N THR A 467 -1.70 -24.38 12.82
CA THR A 467 -1.88 -24.25 11.36
C THR A 467 -0.89 -25.12 10.57
N PHE A 468 0.10 -25.72 11.23
CA PHE A 468 1.01 -26.66 10.60
C PHE A 468 0.42 -28.11 10.56
N LYS A 469 -0.57 -28.42 11.39
CA LYS A 469 -1.16 -29.77 11.46
C LYS A 469 -1.67 -30.33 10.11
N PRO A 470 -2.32 -29.55 9.23
CA PRO A 470 -2.76 -30.03 7.93
C PRO A 470 -1.65 -30.69 7.09
N PHE A 471 -0.39 -30.25 7.21
CA PHE A 471 0.73 -30.87 6.49
C PHE A 471 1.05 -32.27 7.05
N VAL A 472 0.89 -32.48 8.37
CA VAL A 472 1.04 -33.80 9.01
C VAL A 472 -0.06 -34.76 8.57
N TYR A 473 -1.31 -34.26 8.56
CA TYR A 473 -2.46 -35.03 8.11
C TYR A 473 -2.37 -35.37 6.62
N ALA A 474 -1.94 -34.42 5.78
CA ALA A 474 -1.70 -34.65 4.37
C ALA A 474 -0.68 -35.79 4.13
N ALA A 475 0.43 -35.76 4.89
CA ALA A 475 1.42 -36.88 4.83
C ALA A 475 0.83 -38.24 5.25
N ALA A 476 -0.02 -38.23 6.28
CA ALA A 476 -0.66 -39.48 6.75
C ALA A 476 -1.69 -40.02 5.72
N ILE A 477 -2.47 -39.14 5.11
CA ILE A 477 -3.42 -39.51 4.06
C ILE A 477 -2.68 -40.02 2.81
N ASP A 478 -1.65 -39.31 2.39
CA ASP A 478 -0.86 -39.67 1.21
C ASP A 478 -0.17 -41.03 1.35
N GLN A 479 0.49 -41.29 2.48
CA GLN A 479 1.33 -42.46 2.67
C GLN A 479 0.58 -43.66 3.25
N LEU A 480 -0.36 -43.40 4.17
CA LEU A 480 -1.06 -44.46 4.93
C LEU A 480 -2.50 -44.65 4.47
N ARG A 481 -2.97 -43.83 3.51
CA ARG A 481 -4.33 -43.87 2.97
C ARG A 481 -5.42 -43.71 4.04
N TYR A 482 -5.13 -42.95 5.11
CA TYR A 482 -6.11 -42.69 6.14
C TYR A 482 -7.32 -41.92 5.58
N SER A 483 -8.50 -42.26 6.08
CA SER A 483 -9.77 -41.61 5.85
C SER A 483 -10.08 -40.60 6.97
N PRO A 484 -10.86 -39.57 6.74
CA PRO A 484 -11.40 -38.70 7.79
C PRO A 484 -12.12 -39.46 8.90
N CYS A 485 -12.63 -40.67 8.61
CA CYS A 485 -13.40 -41.49 9.51
C CYS A 485 -12.56 -42.45 10.35
N ASP A 486 -11.30 -42.66 9.97
CA ASP A 486 -10.38 -43.46 10.80
C ASP A 486 -10.16 -42.80 12.13
N SER A 487 -10.08 -43.57 13.19
CA SER A 487 -10.03 -43.07 14.55
C SER A 487 -8.77 -43.53 15.30
N LEU A 488 -8.22 -42.60 16.09
CA LEU A 488 -7.08 -42.86 16.94
C LEU A 488 -7.44 -42.48 18.40
N PRO A 489 -6.81 -43.16 19.41
CA PRO A 489 -7.11 -42.86 20.82
C PRO A 489 -6.54 -41.53 21.25
N ASP A 490 -7.35 -40.71 21.91
CA ASP A 490 -6.91 -39.46 22.55
C ASP A 490 -6.45 -39.76 23.99
N THR A 491 -5.27 -40.31 24.09
CA THR A 491 -4.59 -40.66 25.35
C THR A 491 -3.21 -40.02 25.38
N GLN A 492 -2.52 -40.08 26.53
CA GLN A 492 -1.13 -39.64 26.55
C GLN A 492 -0.31 -40.47 25.58
N TYR A 493 0.39 -39.77 24.69
CA TYR A 493 1.25 -40.37 23.68
C TYR A 493 2.64 -39.75 23.74
N CYS A 494 3.67 -40.64 23.75
CA CYS A 494 5.06 -40.22 23.84
C CYS A 494 5.88 -40.80 22.70
N ILE A 495 6.73 -40.02 22.10
CA ILE A 495 7.74 -40.46 21.14
C ILE A 495 9.07 -40.60 21.89
N GLU A 496 9.64 -41.81 21.82
CA GLU A 496 10.87 -42.13 22.53
C GLU A 496 12.08 -41.34 22.03
N PRO A 497 13.07 -41.08 22.89
CA PRO A 497 14.29 -40.38 22.53
C PRO A 497 14.95 -41.05 21.29
N MET A 498 15.54 -40.23 20.42
CA MET A 498 16.30 -40.61 19.23
C MET A 498 15.50 -41.33 18.13
N LYS A 499 14.19 -41.59 18.31
CA LYS A 499 13.38 -42.29 17.29
C LYS A 499 13.31 -41.48 15.97
N HIS A 500 13.18 -40.15 16.08
CA HIS A 500 13.12 -39.22 14.94
C HIS A 500 14.07 -38.02 15.15
N GLY A 501 15.24 -38.25 15.70
CA GLY A 501 16.22 -37.19 15.97
C GLY A 501 15.93 -36.30 17.18
N ASN A 502 14.88 -36.59 17.93
CA ASN A 502 14.58 -35.91 19.19
C ASN A 502 15.53 -36.37 20.30
N MET A 503 16.15 -35.43 21.04
CA MET A 503 17.11 -35.77 22.09
C MET A 503 16.43 -36.33 23.33
N GLU A 504 15.20 -35.88 23.62
CA GLU A 504 14.43 -36.27 24.80
C GLU A 504 13.11 -36.90 24.36
N GLN A 505 12.49 -37.65 25.32
CA GLN A 505 11.14 -38.16 25.12
C GLN A 505 10.17 -36.99 24.92
N TRP A 506 9.34 -37.04 23.87
CA TRP A 506 8.41 -35.99 23.54
C TRP A 506 6.97 -36.44 23.75
N CYS A 507 6.29 -35.86 24.77
CA CYS A 507 4.94 -36.20 25.18
C CYS A 507 4.05 -34.94 25.12
N PRO A 508 3.48 -34.55 23.98
CA PRO A 508 2.65 -33.36 23.88
C PRO A 508 1.33 -33.55 24.64
N LYS A 509 0.88 -32.48 25.33
CA LYS A 509 -0.45 -32.40 25.95
C LYS A 509 -1.41 -31.69 25.01
N ASN A 510 -2.71 -32.00 25.11
CA ASN A 510 -3.74 -31.19 24.47
C ASN A 510 -3.77 -29.77 25.05
N SER A 511 -4.35 -28.81 24.34
CA SER A 511 -4.33 -27.39 24.74
C SER A 511 -5.02 -27.11 26.08
N ASP A 512 -5.99 -27.92 26.46
CA ASP A 512 -6.67 -27.90 27.76
C ASP A 512 -6.00 -28.74 28.85
N GLY A 513 -4.89 -29.42 28.50
CA GLY A 513 -4.14 -30.31 29.40
C GLY A 513 -4.83 -31.65 29.69
N LYS A 514 -5.94 -31.97 29.02
CA LYS A 514 -6.76 -33.15 29.24
C LYS A 514 -6.69 -34.13 28.07
N TYR A 515 -7.00 -35.39 28.34
CA TYR A 515 -7.18 -36.46 27.35
C TYR A 515 -8.62 -36.96 27.49
N SER A 516 -9.32 -37.15 26.35
CA SER A 516 -10.69 -37.63 26.39
C SER A 516 -10.78 -39.12 26.78
N LEU A 517 -9.69 -39.85 26.59
CA LEU A 517 -9.59 -41.33 26.78
C LEU A 517 -10.47 -42.12 25.82
N LYS A 518 -11.03 -41.47 24.80
CA LYS A 518 -11.87 -42.04 23.75
C LYS A 518 -11.10 -42.07 22.42
N LYS A 519 -11.56 -42.86 21.48
CA LYS A 519 -11.14 -42.74 20.09
C LYS A 519 -11.83 -41.55 19.45
N ARG A 520 -11.07 -40.78 18.67
CA ARG A 520 -11.60 -39.67 17.87
C ARG A 520 -11.32 -39.88 16.41
N THR A 521 -12.29 -39.63 15.56
CA THR A 521 -12.05 -39.63 14.10
C THR A 521 -11.01 -38.58 13.73
N LEU A 522 -10.28 -38.77 12.65
CA LEU A 522 -9.29 -37.82 12.18
C LEU A 522 -9.95 -36.45 11.87
N LYS A 523 -11.21 -36.48 11.39
CA LYS A 523 -11.98 -35.24 11.17
C LYS A 523 -12.25 -34.48 12.48
N ASN A 524 -12.73 -35.19 13.51
CA ASN A 524 -12.94 -34.60 14.83
C ASN A 524 -11.61 -34.12 15.46
N ALA A 525 -10.55 -34.90 15.33
CA ALA A 525 -9.24 -34.58 15.88
C ALA A 525 -8.62 -33.31 15.25
N LEU A 526 -8.69 -33.14 13.93
CA LEU A 526 -8.22 -31.93 13.26
C LEU A 526 -9.12 -30.72 13.58
N ALA A 527 -10.45 -30.94 13.59
CA ALA A 527 -11.44 -29.92 13.88
C ALA A 527 -11.20 -29.29 15.28
N ASN A 528 -10.97 -30.13 16.28
CA ASN A 528 -10.70 -29.71 17.66
C ASN A 528 -9.22 -29.52 17.97
N SER A 529 -8.37 -29.65 16.96
CA SER A 529 -6.93 -29.40 17.06
C SER A 529 -6.21 -30.26 18.11
N VAL A 530 -6.57 -31.56 18.22
CA VAL A 530 -6.04 -32.52 19.19
C VAL A 530 -4.55 -32.77 18.96
N ASN A 531 -3.70 -32.56 19.96
CA ASN A 531 -2.25 -32.68 19.85
C ASN A 531 -1.77 -34.12 19.86
N THR A 532 -2.37 -34.96 20.72
CA THR A 532 -2.00 -36.36 20.91
C THR A 532 -2.18 -37.18 19.63
N ILE A 533 -3.26 -36.93 18.87
CA ILE A 533 -3.52 -37.61 17.60
C ILE A 533 -2.53 -37.13 16.53
N THR A 534 -2.25 -35.85 16.46
CA THR A 534 -1.24 -35.33 15.53
C THR A 534 0.16 -35.89 15.83
N ALA A 535 0.48 -36.13 17.11
CA ALA A 535 1.73 -36.77 17.52
C ALA A 535 1.80 -38.24 17.08
N GLN A 536 0.68 -38.98 17.12
CA GLN A 536 0.61 -40.33 16.61
C GLN A 536 0.80 -40.34 15.08
N LEU A 537 0.20 -39.44 14.35
CA LEU A 537 0.33 -39.34 12.91
C LEU A 537 1.78 -39.05 12.48
N ILE A 538 2.43 -38.05 13.07
CA ILE A 538 3.82 -37.72 12.71
C ILE A 538 4.80 -38.85 13.08
N ASP A 539 4.52 -39.60 14.15
CA ASP A 539 5.33 -40.76 14.53
C ASP A 539 5.23 -41.88 13.49
N GLN A 540 4.06 -42.08 12.88
CA GLN A 540 3.82 -43.11 11.86
C GLN A 540 4.45 -42.74 10.52
N VAL A 541 4.29 -41.49 10.03
CA VAL A 541 4.79 -41.11 8.71
C VAL A 541 6.25 -40.64 8.73
N GLY A 542 6.75 -40.26 9.91
CA GLY A 542 8.06 -39.65 10.11
C GLY A 542 8.11 -38.17 9.76
N PRO A 543 8.83 -37.35 10.57
CA PRO A 543 8.93 -35.90 10.37
C PRO A 543 9.52 -35.49 9.00
N SER A 544 10.41 -36.29 8.44
CA SER A 544 11.06 -36.00 7.13
C SER A 544 10.06 -35.96 5.98
N SER A 545 9.08 -36.85 5.96
CA SER A 545 8.02 -36.87 4.94
C SER A 545 7.14 -35.63 5.01
N VAL A 546 6.83 -35.19 6.24
CA VAL A 546 6.06 -33.95 6.46
C VAL A 546 6.84 -32.73 5.99
N VAL A 547 8.15 -32.68 6.26
CA VAL A 547 9.03 -31.59 5.79
C VAL A 547 9.10 -31.56 4.25
N GLU A 548 9.14 -32.71 3.60
CA GLU A 548 9.17 -32.79 2.14
C GLU A 548 7.88 -32.24 1.51
N ILE A 549 6.72 -32.66 1.99
CA ILE A 549 5.42 -32.14 1.54
C ILE A 549 5.35 -30.62 1.78
N ALA A 550 5.68 -30.15 2.96
CA ALA A 550 5.65 -28.74 3.32
C ALA A 550 6.55 -27.89 2.40
N LYS A 551 7.76 -28.37 2.09
CA LYS A 551 8.68 -27.71 1.14
C LYS A 551 8.13 -27.70 -0.28
N ASN A 552 7.55 -28.81 -0.73
CA ASN A 552 6.95 -28.91 -2.05
C ASN A 552 5.75 -27.97 -2.22
N MET A 553 5.04 -27.67 -1.13
CA MET A 553 3.96 -26.68 -1.05
C MET A 553 4.46 -25.23 -0.87
N GLY A 554 5.76 -24.96 -1.05
CA GLY A 554 6.31 -23.60 -1.07
C GLY A 554 6.78 -23.04 0.28
N LEU A 555 6.84 -23.84 1.35
CA LEU A 555 7.47 -23.41 2.61
C LEU A 555 8.99 -23.47 2.48
N THR A 556 9.62 -22.32 2.30
CA THR A 556 11.04 -22.21 1.91
C THR A 556 12.02 -22.21 3.07
N ARG A 557 11.52 -22.03 4.30
CA ARG A 557 12.37 -21.94 5.50
C ARG A 557 12.95 -23.32 5.86
N GLU A 558 14.06 -23.29 6.57
CA GLU A 558 14.65 -24.50 7.11
C GLU A 558 13.73 -25.11 8.19
N ILE A 559 13.34 -26.35 7.99
CA ILE A 559 12.50 -27.11 8.91
C ILE A 559 13.33 -28.30 9.38
N LEU A 560 13.67 -28.35 10.64
CA LEU A 560 14.33 -29.51 11.24
C LEU A 560 13.32 -30.66 11.34
N PRO A 561 13.63 -31.87 10.81
CA PRO A 561 12.71 -33.00 10.82
C PRO A 561 12.64 -33.69 12.19
N VAL A 562 12.05 -33.02 13.17
CA VAL A 562 11.86 -33.52 14.54
C VAL A 562 10.36 -33.60 14.89
N PRO A 563 9.93 -34.46 15.82
CA PRO A 563 8.50 -34.66 16.11
C PRO A 563 7.73 -33.40 16.49
N SER A 564 8.38 -32.43 17.14
CA SER A 564 7.73 -31.19 17.60
C SER A 564 7.18 -30.30 16.47
N ILE A 565 7.63 -30.48 15.21
CA ILE A 565 7.05 -29.78 14.07
C ILE A 565 5.56 -30.07 13.89
N ALA A 566 5.07 -31.21 14.37
CA ALA A 566 3.66 -31.56 14.39
C ALA A 566 2.77 -30.49 15.03
N LEU A 567 3.31 -29.75 15.98
CA LEU A 567 2.62 -28.65 16.66
C LEU A 567 3.01 -27.27 16.11
N GLY A 568 3.72 -27.21 14.98
CA GLY A 568 4.10 -25.99 14.31
C GLY A 568 5.11 -25.15 15.07
N THR A 569 6.19 -25.77 15.57
CA THR A 569 7.27 -25.07 16.28
C THR A 569 8.15 -24.22 15.36
N VAL A 570 7.90 -24.23 14.05
CA VAL A 570 8.63 -23.49 13.02
C VAL A 570 7.95 -22.16 12.71
N ASP A 571 8.75 -21.15 12.42
CA ASP A 571 8.26 -19.81 12.08
C ASP A 571 8.06 -19.68 10.57
N PHE A 572 6.87 -19.25 10.14
CA PHE A 572 6.56 -18.92 8.75
C PHE A 572 5.94 -17.53 8.65
N ASN A 573 5.94 -16.97 7.46
CA ASN A 573 5.20 -15.75 7.18
C ASN A 573 3.83 -16.07 6.55
N VAL A 574 2.92 -15.08 6.55
CA VAL A 574 1.57 -15.26 6.00
C VAL A 574 1.60 -15.59 4.51
N PHE A 575 2.53 -14.99 3.76
CA PHE A 575 2.71 -15.24 2.33
C PHE A 575 3.02 -16.73 2.03
N GLU A 576 3.97 -17.32 2.76
CA GLU A 576 4.32 -18.76 2.60
C GLU A 576 3.14 -19.65 2.97
N MET A 577 2.46 -19.37 4.08
CA MET A 577 1.33 -20.17 4.56
C MET A 577 0.13 -20.10 3.62
N VAL A 578 -0.21 -18.93 3.07
CA VAL A 578 -1.31 -18.79 2.09
C VAL A 578 -1.00 -19.53 0.80
N GLY A 579 0.23 -19.39 0.28
CA GLY A 579 0.67 -20.15 -0.89
C GLY A 579 0.56 -21.67 -0.69
N ALA A 580 1.01 -22.16 0.48
CA ALA A 580 0.95 -23.58 0.82
C ALA A 580 -0.49 -24.09 0.96
N TYR A 581 -1.37 -23.34 1.64
CA TYR A 581 -2.79 -23.71 1.77
C TYR A 581 -3.53 -23.65 0.43
N GLY A 582 -3.08 -22.79 -0.50
CA GLY A 582 -3.58 -22.77 -1.87
C GLY A 582 -3.49 -24.12 -2.58
N THR A 583 -2.49 -24.94 -2.25
CA THR A 583 -2.35 -26.29 -2.81
C THR A 583 -3.54 -27.19 -2.47
N PHE A 584 -4.09 -27.09 -1.26
CA PHE A 584 -5.27 -27.87 -0.87
C PHE A 584 -6.51 -27.45 -1.66
N ALA A 585 -6.76 -26.11 -1.76
CA ALA A 585 -7.89 -25.58 -2.50
C ALA A 585 -7.79 -25.80 -4.01
N ASN A 586 -6.57 -25.94 -4.54
CA ASN A 586 -6.27 -26.13 -5.95
C ASN A 586 -5.98 -27.62 -6.30
N GLN A 587 -6.74 -28.54 -5.76
CA GLN A 587 -6.69 -29.96 -6.09
C GLN A 587 -5.26 -30.58 -6.04
N GLY A 588 -4.41 -30.10 -5.14
CA GLY A 588 -3.05 -30.59 -4.93
C GLY A 588 -1.95 -29.93 -5.77
N VAL A 589 -2.30 -28.96 -6.59
CA VAL A 589 -1.36 -28.19 -7.41
C VAL A 589 -0.93 -26.92 -6.67
N TYR A 590 0.36 -26.80 -6.36
CA TYR A 590 0.94 -25.57 -5.84
C TYR A 590 1.13 -24.56 -6.97
N VAL A 591 0.69 -23.33 -6.74
CA VAL A 591 0.93 -22.19 -7.63
C VAL A 591 1.68 -21.13 -6.85
N GLU A 592 2.82 -20.64 -7.39
CA GLU A 592 3.61 -19.59 -6.73
C GLU A 592 2.79 -18.30 -6.65
N PRO A 593 2.63 -17.69 -5.44
CA PRO A 593 1.91 -16.43 -5.30
C PRO A 593 2.55 -15.31 -6.11
N VAL A 594 1.77 -14.61 -6.90
CA VAL A 594 2.20 -13.54 -7.81
C VAL A 594 1.52 -12.23 -7.48
N ALA A 595 2.29 -11.15 -7.55
CA ALA A 595 1.86 -9.79 -7.24
C ALA A 595 1.78 -8.88 -8.47
N VAL A 596 2.55 -9.18 -9.53
CA VAL A 596 2.67 -8.38 -10.75
C VAL A 596 2.45 -9.27 -11.96
N THR A 597 1.51 -8.90 -12.81
CA THR A 597 1.24 -9.60 -14.06
C THR A 597 1.98 -9.02 -15.24
N ARG A 598 2.15 -7.69 -15.28
CA ARG A 598 2.74 -6.98 -16.43
C ARG A 598 3.38 -5.67 -16.01
N ILE A 599 4.45 -5.27 -16.72
CA ILE A 599 5.03 -3.92 -16.65
C ILE A 599 5.08 -3.35 -18.06
N GLU A 600 4.63 -2.12 -18.21
CA GLU A 600 4.73 -1.34 -19.46
C GLU A 600 5.55 -0.08 -19.24
N ASP A 601 6.17 0.41 -20.33
CA ASP A 601 6.76 1.74 -20.34
C ASP A 601 5.66 2.81 -20.57
N LYS A 602 6.07 4.08 -20.57
CA LYS A 602 5.18 5.23 -20.81
C LYS A 602 4.45 5.18 -22.16
N ASN A 603 4.97 4.42 -23.15
CA ASN A 603 4.43 4.30 -24.50
C ASN A 603 3.53 3.06 -24.66
N GLY A 604 3.35 2.26 -23.60
CA GLY A 604 2.60 1.01 -23.62
C GLY A 604 3.38 -0.20 -24.13
N THR A 605 4.72 -0.09 -24.25
CA THR A 605 5.57 -1.25 -24.59
C THR A 605 5.65 -2.19 -23.40
N VAL A 606 5.33 -3.46 -23.62
CA VAL A 606 5.42 -4.50 -22.57
C VAL A 606 6.89 -4.81 -22.29
N LEU A 607 7.32 -4.56 -21.05
CA LEU A 607 8.68 -4.81 -20.56
C LEU A 607 8.78 -6.11 -19.77
N TYR A 608 7.71 -6.53 -19.16
CA TYR A 608 7.61 -7.75 -18.36
C TYR A 608 6.20 -8.33 -18.45
N GLU A 609 6.11 -9.64 -18.58
CA GLU A 609 4.87 -10.40 -18.50
C GLU A 609 5.12 -11.65 -17.66
N TYR A 610 4.23 -11.89 -16.70
CA TYR A 610 4.34 -13.03 -15.78
C TYR A 610 3.93 -14.33 -16.46
N VAL A 611 4.74 -15.36 -16.24
CA VAL A 611 4.40 -16.74 -16.64
C VAL A 611 4.15 -17.57 -15.38
N PRO A 612 2.97 -18.19 -15.23
CA PRO A 612 2.61 -18.98 -14.05
C PRO A 612 3.60 -20.13 -13.80
N LYS A 613 4.01 -20.28 -12.55
CA LYS A 613 4.85 -21.40 -12.08
C LYS A 613 4.01 -22.30 -11.20
N THR A 614 3.78 -23.50 -11.67
CA THR A 614 2.96 -24.51 -11.01
C THR A 614 3.77 -25.75 -10.69
N LYS A 615 3.34 -26.51 -9.69
CA LYS A 615 3.93 -27.79 -9.30
C LYS A 615 2.87 -28.72 -8.74
N ASP A 616 2.76 -29.94 -9.32
CA ASP A 616 1.94 -31.00 -8.74
C ASP A 616 2.62 -31.50 -7.45
N VAL A 617 1.91 -31.43 -6.33
CA VAL A 617 2.45 -31.79 -5.01
C VAL A 617 1.68 -32.92 -4.35
N LEU A 618 0.35 -32.87 -4.38
CA LEU A 618 -0.54 -33.87 -3.81
C LEU A 618 -1.45 -34.43 -4.90
N SER A 619 -1.94 -35.66 -4.73
CA SER A 619 -3.03 -36.15 -5.57
C SER A 619 -4.33 -35.39 -5.25
N LYS A 620 -5.26 -35.36 -6.21
CA LYS A 620 -6.59 -34.75 -6.02
C LYS A 620 -7.33 -35.36 -4.84
N ASP A 621 -7.22 -36.69 -4.66
CA ASP A 621 -7.82 -37.42 -3.54
C ASP A 621 -7.31 -36.92 -2.21
N VAL A 622 -5.98 -36.74 -2.07
CA VAL A 622 -5.36 -36.26 -0.83
C VAL A 622 -5.77 -34.83 -0.57
N ALA A 623 -5.76 -33.96 -1.58
CA ALA A 623 -6.14 -32.56 -1.45
C ALA A 623 -7.62 -32.43 -1.04
N TYR A 624 -8.53 -33.14 -1.71
CA TYR A 624 -9.96 -33.11 -1.38
C TYR A 624 -10.24 -33.68 0.01
N THR A 625 -9.59 -34.78 0.38
CA THR A 625 -9.68 -35.37 1.73
C THR A 625 -9.22 -34.35 2.79
N MET A 626 -8.15 -33.60 2.53
CA MET A 626 -7.68 -32.56 3.43
C MET A 626 -8.67 -31.39 3.55
N VAL A 627 -9.28 -30.97 2.44
CA VAL A 627 -10.35 -29.96 2.45
C VAL A 627 -11.53 -30.43 3.32
N ASN A 628 -12.00 -31.67 3.12
CA ASN A 628 -13.08 -32.26 3.92
C ASN A 628 -12.76 -32.29 5.42
N LEU A 629 -11.52 -32.65 5.79
CA LEU A 629 -11.06 -32.58 7.19
C LEU A 629 -11.10 -31.13 7.73
N MET A 630 -10.63 -30.16 6.95
CA MET A 630 -10.57 -28.76 7.37
C MET A 630 -11.95 -28.08 7.39
N GLU A 631 -12.94 -28.56 6.64
CA GLU A 631 -14.34 -28.14 6.77
C GLU A 631 -14.89 -28.46 8.16
N GLY A 632 -14.51 -29.58 8.75
CA GLY A 632 -14.88 -29.92 10.13
C GLY A 632 -14.48 -28.83 11.15
N VAL A 633 -13.37 -28.13 10.92
CA VAL A 633 -12.90 -27.03 11.78
C VAL A 633 -13.94 -25.90 11.86
N THR A 634 -14.57 -25.56 10.74
CA THR A 634 -15.57 -24.49 10.67
C THR A 634 -17.00 -24.98 10.95
N GLN A 635 -17.27 -26.27 10.73
CA GLN A 635 -18.58 -26.87 10.98
C GLN A 635 -18.86 -27.06 12.47
N PHE A 636 -17.95 -27.70 13.19
CA PHE A 636 -18.15 -28.07 14.60
C PHE A 636 -16.88 -27.92 15.47
N GLY A 637 -15.77 -27.50 14.88
CA GLY A 637 -14.48 -27.39 15.55
C GLY A 637 -14.14 -25.99 16.03
N SER A 638 -12.84 -25.71 16.16
CA SER A 638 -12.27 -24.48 16.70
C SER A 638 -12.60 -23.20 15.91
N GLY A 639 -13.07 -23.33 14.66
CA GLY A 639 -13.56 -22.25 13.78
C GLY A 639 -15.09 -22.13 13.72
N GLY A 640 -15.83 -22.89 14.54
CA GLY A 640 -17.30 -22.97 14.48
C GLY A 640 -18.03 -21.64 14.67
N ARG A 641 -17.37 -20.60 15.18
CA ARG A 641 -17.92 -19.24 15.27
C ARG A 641 -18.30 -18.62 13.92
N LEU A 642 -17.73 -19.10 12.84
CA LEU A 642 -18.13 -18.64 11.50
C LEU A 642 -19.58 -18.98 11.18
N ARG A 643 -20.09 -20.13 11.68
CA ARG A 643 -21.41 -20.67 11.39
C ARG A 643 -22.41 -20.51 12.53
N HIS A 644 -21.94 -20.75 13.76
CA HIS A 644 -22.82 -20.92 14.93
C HIS A 644 -22.80 -19.71 15.82
N THR A 645 -23.99 -19.33 16.31
CA THR A 645 -24.13 -18.36 17.38
C THR A 645 -24.10 -19.13 18.70
N PHE A 646 -22.95 -19.11 19.38
CA PHE A 646 -22.85 -19.67 20.71
C PHE A 646 -23.67 -18.86 21.72
N ALA A 647 -24.30 -19.53 22.68
CA ALA A 647 -25.31 -18.98 23.57
C ALA A 647 -25.00 -17.58 24.08
N LYS A 648 -26.03 -16.76 24.18
CA LYS A 648 -26.02 -15.32 24.52
C LYS A 648 -25.29 -14.95 25.83
N GLU A 649 -24.94 -15.95 26.63
CA GLU A 649 -24.40 -15.78 27.98
C GLU A 649 -22.87 -15.66 28.04
N GLN A 650 -22.16 -15.91 26.96
CA GLN A 650 -20.70 -15.70 26.95
C GLN A 650 -20.35 -14.24 26.61
N SER A 651 -20.57 -13.37 27.62
CA SER A 651 -20.30 -11.92 27.54
C SER A 651 -18.89 -11.58 27.04
N VAL A 652 -17.89 -12.39 27.40
CA VAL A 652 -16.49 -12.24 26.97
C VAL A 652 -16.32 -12.20 25.46
N TYR A 653 -17.04 -13.05 24.71
CA TYR A 653 -16.90 -13.07 23.25
C TYR A 653 -17.53 -11.87 22.55
N LYS A 654 -18.59 -11.31 23.12
CA LYS A 654 -19.26 -10.11 22.54
C LYS A 654 -18.38 -8.86 22.63
N GLU A 655 -17.50 -8.80 23.64
CA GLU A 655 -16.67 -7.63 23.87
C GLU A 655 -15.48 -7.56 22.92
N ILE A 656 -14.92 -8.72 22.51
CA ILE A 656 -13.71 -8.81 21.73
C ILE A 656 -13.91 -9.26 20.27
N ILE A 657 -15.00 -9.96 19.96
CA ILE A 657 -15.24 -10.50 18.62
C ILE A 657 -16.09 -9.52 17.82
N THR A 658 -15.43 -8.76 16.96
CA THR A 658 -16.06 -7.74 16.13
C THR A 658 -16.97 -8.38 15.07
N GLY A 659 -18.19 -7.86 14.91
CA GLY A 659 -19.13 -8.29 13.87
C GLY A 659 -19.82 -9.63 14.12
N TYR A 660 -19.63 -10.27 15.26
CA TYR A 660 -20.28 -11.52 15.62
C TYR A 660 -21.78 -11.32 15.93
N PRO A 661 -22.70 -12.20 15.50
CA PRO A 661 -22.51 -13.46 14.76
C PRO A 661 -22.28 -13.25 13.25
N TYR A 662 -21.47 -14.15 12.64
CA TYR A 662 -21.11 -14.03 11.22
C TYR A 662 -22.10 -14.75 10.31
N GLU A 663 -22.62 -15.91 10.73
CA GLU A 663 -23.64 -16.72 10.05
C GLU A 663 -23.25 -17.15 8.63
N LEU A 664 -21.96 -17.46 8.42
CA LEU A 664 -21.43 -17.94 7.15
C LEU A 664 -21.75 -19.43 7.01
N THR A 665 -22.75 -19.78 6.21
CA THR A 665 -23.28 -21.14 6.07
C THR A 665 -22.72 -21.96 4.90
N ASN A 666 -22.05 -21.30 3.95
CA ASN A 666 -21.42 -21.96 2.80
C ASN A 666 -20.26 -22.87 3.21
N PRO A 667 -19.84 -23.82 2.34
CA PRO A 667 -18.65 -24.63 2.59
C PRO A 667 -17.38 -23.77 2.77
N ILE A 668 -16.74 -23.91 3.91
CA ILE A 668 -15.51 -23.21 4.25
C ILE A 668 -14.58 -24.21 4.90
N ALA A 669 -13.41 -24.40 4.34
CA ALA A 669 -12.33 -25.19 4.96
C ALA A 669 -11.37 -24.23 5.67
N GLY A 670 -10.82 -24.61 6.82
CA GLY A 670 -9.89 -23.73 7.53
C GLY A 670 -9.16 -24.39 8.67
N LYS A 671 -8.28 -23.63 9.31
CA LYS A 671 -7.53 -24.05 10.51
C LYS A 671 -7.20 -22.87 11.40
N THR A 672 -7.52 -22.97 12.67
CA THR A 672 -7.06 -22.06 13.71
C THR A 672 -5.66 -22.44 14.19
N GLY A 673 -4.85 -21.45 14.51
CA GLY A 673 -3.55 -21.60 15.16
C GLY A 673 -3.46 -20.76 16.41
N THR A 674 -2.90 -21.33 17.45
CA THR A 674 -2.55 -20.62 18.70
C THR A 674 -1.23 -21.22 19.17
N THR A 675 -0.27 -20.36 19.46
CA THR A 675 1.02 -20.78 20.01
C THR A 675 0.99 -20.83 21.54
N GLN A 676 2.02 -21.39 22.13
CA GLN A 676 2.18 -21.35 23.59
C GLN A 676 2.15 -19.90 24.07
N ASN A 677 1.59 -19.68 25.25
CA ASN A 677 1.41 -18.37 25.88
C ASN A 677 0.60 -17.37 25.06
N GLN A 678 -0.16 -17.85 24.05
CA GLN A 678 -1.03 -17.02 23.20
C GLN A 678 -0.29 -15.86 22.49
N SER A 679 1.00 -16.03 22.18
CA SER A 679 1.82 -14.99 21.54
C SER A 679 1.48 -14.80 20.05
N ASP A 680 0.91 -15.82 19.41
CA ASP A 680 0.54 -15.83 18.00
C ASP A 680 -0.85 -16.45 17.80
N GLY A 681 -1.75 -15.68 17.21
CA GLY A 681 -3.06 -16.15 16.78
C GLY A 681 -3.13 -16.20 15.25
N TRP A 682 -3.48 -17.36 14.71
CA TRP A 682 -3.61 -17.59 13.27
C TRP A 682 -5.00 -18.05 12.90
N PHE A 683 -5.45 -17.67 11.72
CA PHE A 683 -6.53 -18.32 11.03
C PHE A 683 -6.22 -18.43 9.53
N MET A 684 -6.26 -19.67 9.03
CA MET A 684 -6.19 -19.95 7.61
C MET A 684 -7.57 -20.42 7.18
N GLY A 685 -8.21 -19.73 6.25
CA GLY A 685 -9.52 -20.07 5.73
C GLY A 685 -9.54 -20.07 4.22
N MET A 686 -10.33 -20.95 3.61
CA MET A 686 -10.44 -21.07 2.17
C MET A 686 -11.83 -21.49 1.72
N VAL A 687 -12.18 -21.00 0.54
CA VAL A 687 -13.28 -21.43 -0.32
C VAL A 687 -12.70 -21.84 -1.66
N PRO A 688 -13.46 -22.43 -2.60
CA PRO A 688 -12.87 -23.00 -3.82
C PRO A 688 -11.97 -22.06 -4.62
N ASN A 689 -12.27 -20.76 -4.68
CA ASN A 689 -11.52 -19.80 -5.49
C ASN A 689 -10.80 -18.71 -4.65
N LEU A 690 -10.73 -18.86 -3.33
CA LEU A 690 -10.01 -17.88 -2.49
C LEU A 690 -9.42 -18.52 -1.24
N VAL A 691 -8.14 -18.28 -0.98
CA VAL A 691 -7.43 -18.69 0.23
C VAL A 691 -6.96 -17.43 0.94
N THR A 692 -7.28 -17.30 2.23
CA THR A 692 -6.92 -16.14 3.03
C THR A 692 -6.30 -16.56 4.35
N GLY A 693 -5.13 -16.02 4.65
CA GLY A 693 -4.42 -16.21 5.91
C GLY A 693 -4.37 -14.92 6.72
N VAL A 694 -4.61 -15.04 8.02
CA VAL A 694 -4.53 -13.93 8.98
C VAL A 694 -3.67 -14.35 10.16
N TRP A 695 -2.79 -13.47 10.56
CA TRP A 695 -1.99 -13.56 11.79
C TRP A 695 -2.16 -12.31 12.64
N VAL A 696 -2.22 -12.49 13.96
CA VAL A 696 -2.22 -11.40 14.96
C VAL A 696 -1.34 -11.81 16.13
N GLY A 697 -0.52 -10.88 16.63
CA GLY A 697 0.34 -11.08 17.79
C GLY A 697 1.08 -9.82 18.21
N GLY A 698 1.82 -9.86 19.31
CA GLY A 698 2.72 -8.77 19.71
C GLY A 698 3.99 -8.73 18.85
N GLU A 699 4.66 -7.58 18.77
CA GLU A 699 5.98 -7.50 18.14
C GLU A 699 6.98 -8.44 18.85
N GLU A 700 7.00 -8.41 20.17
CA GLU A 700 7.73 -9.38 21.00
C GLU A 700 6.77 -10.51 21.42
N ARG A 701 7.26 -11.75 21.48
CA ARG A 701 6.43 -12.89 21.93
C ARG A 701 5.95 -12.76 23.37
N ALA A 702 6.67 -12.03 24.18
CA ALA A 702 6.28 -11.70 25.56
C ALA A 702 5.16 -10.66 25.66
N THR A 703 4.77 -10.05 24.55
CA THR A 703 3.62 -9.13 24.47
C THR A 703 2.41 -9.91 23.96
N HIS A 704 1.61 -10.48 24.87
CA HIS A 704 0.49 -11.35 24.54
C HIS A 704 -0.64 -11.25 25.57
N PHE A 705 -1.80 -11.83 25.26
CA PHE A 705 -2.90 -11.97 26.21
C PHE A 705 -2.57 -13.03 27.29
N ASN A 706 -3.00 -12.78 28.50
CA ASN A 706 -2.80 -13.70 29.62
C ASN A 706 -3.85 -14.83 29.67
N ARG A 707 -4.92 -14.76 28.87
CA ARG A 707 -6.00 -15.74 28.86
C ARG A 707 -6.25 -16.26 27.44
N LEU A 708 -6.40 -17.57 27.32
CA LEU A 708 -6.67 -18.25 26.04
C LEU A 708 -7.91 -17.68 25.34
N ALA A 709 -8.97 -17.35 26.07
CA ALA A 709 -10.21 -16.80 25.51
C ALA A 709 -9.99 -15.57 24.61
N TYR A 710 -9.00 -14.74 24.96
CA TYR A 710 -8.65 -13.54 24.19
C TYR A 710 -7.52 -13.78 23.19
N GLY A 711 -6.51 -14.59 23.56
CA GLY A 711 -5.29 -14.79 22.79
C GLY A 711 -5.31 -15.99 21.85
N GLN A 712 -6.43 -16.68 21.69
CA GLN A 712 -6.55 -17.77 20.71
C GLN A 712 -6.81 -17.23 19.29
N GLY A 713 -6.36 -17.96 18.27
CA GLY A 713 -6.55 -17.59 16.87
C GLY A 713 -8.01 -17.36 16.49
N ALA A 714 -8.95 -18.10 17.11
CA ALA A 714 -10.38 -17.89 16.92
C ALA A 714 -10.91 -16.55 17.47
N SER A 715 -10.16 -15.85 18.33
CA SER A 715 -10.51 -14.52 18.85
C SER A 715 -9.66 -13.41 18.25
N MET A 716 -8.40 -13.70 17.90
CA MET A 716 -7.47 -12.70 17.38
C MET A 716 -7.53 -12.58 15.85
N ALA A 717 -7.51 -13.67 15.11
CA ALA A 717 -7.34 -13.68 13.66
C ALA A 717 -8.63 -14.01 12.87
N LEU A 718 -9.42 -14.98 13.34
CA LEU A 718 -10.66 -15.40 12.69
C LEU A 718 -11.66 -14.26 12.47
N PRO A 719 -11.86 -13.30 13.40
CA PRO A 719 -12.78 -12.19 13.18
C PRO A 719 -12.41 -11.30 11.99
N ILE A 720 -11.12 -11.05 11.75
CA ILE A 720 -10.64 -10.30 10.58
C ILE A 720 -11.04 -11.04 9.30
N TRP A 721 -10.77 -12.34 9.25
CA TRP A 721 -11.13 -13.18 8.12
C TRP A 721 -12.65 -13.17 7.86
N ALA A 722 -13.45 -13.27 8.93
CA ALA A 722 -14.90 -13.33 8.82
C ALA A 722 -15.51 -12.01 8.31
N LEU A 723 -15.03 -10.86 8.82
CA LEU A 723 -15.45 -9.53 8.36
C LEU A 723 -15.10 -9.32 6.88
N TYR A 724 -13.89 -9.67 6.50
CA TYR A 724 -13.42 -9.60 5.12
C TYR A 724 -14.27 -10.44 4.18
N MET A 725 -14.51 -11.71 4.51
CA MET A 725 -15.32 -12.59 3.67
C MET A 725 -16.77 -12.11 3.58
N LYS A 726 -17.34 -11.64 4.68
CA LYS A 726 -18.69 -11.08 4.68
C LYS A 726 -18.81 -9.90 3.73
N ALA A 727 -17.89 -8.93 3.81
CA ALA A 727 -17.87 -7.79 2.90
C ALA A 727 -17.68 -8.20 1.44
N ASN A 728 -16.84 -9.23 1.18
CA ASN A 728 -16.65 -9.72 -0.18
C ASN A 728 -17.87 -10.45 -0.72
N TYR A 729 -18.62 -11.21 0.10
CA TYR A 729 -19.87 -11.86 -0.33
C TYR A 729 -21.02 -10.86 -0.58
N GLU A 730 -21.00 -9.70 0.06
CA GLU A 730 -21.98 -8.63 -0.20
C GLU A 730 -21.79 -7.99 -1.59
N ASN A 731 -20.63 -8.18 -2.22
CA ASN A 731 -20.34 -7.71 -3.57
C ASN A 731 -20.25 -8.89 -4.56
N GLU A 732 -21.34 -9.19 -5.24
CA GLU A 732 -21.43 -10.30 -6.20
C GLU A 732 -20.44 -10.19 -7.37
N GLU A 733 -20.01 -8.97 -7.74
CA GLU A 733 -19.04 -8.76 -8.82
C GLU A 733 -17.65 -9.34 -8.52
N LEU A 734 -17.34 -9.55 -7.25
CA LEU A 734 -16.08 -10.19 -6.85
C LEU A 734 -16.04 -11.69 -7.15
N GLY A 735 -17.19 -12.31 -7.39
CA GLY A 735 -17.31 -13.70 -7.81
C GLY A 735 -16.74 -14.70 -6.79
N ILE A 736 -16.76 -14.37 -5.50
CA ILE A 736 -16.26 -15.28 -4.45
C ILE A 736 -17.21 -16.47 -4.30
N SER A 737 -16.67 -17.67 -4.47
CA SER A 737 -17.45 -18.90 -4.47
C SER A 737 -18.09 -19.19 -3.12
N THR A 738 -19.38 -19.52 -3.16
CA THR A 738 -20.14 -20.10 -2.05
C THR A 738 -20.45 -21.59 -2.26
N GLU A 739 -19.96 -22.14 -3.35
CA GLU A 739 -20.14 -23.54 -3.74
C GLU A 739 -19.26 -24.48 -2.92
N SER A 740 -19.56 -25.77 -3.01
CA SER A 740 -18.69 -26.82 -2.46
C SER A 740 -17.40 -26.96 -3.25
N PHE A 741 -16.34 -27.42 -2.59
CA PHE A 741 -15.13 -27.82 -3.29
C PHE A 741 -15.42 -28.98 -4.24
N GLU A 742 -14.74 -28.99 -5.38
CA GLU A 742 -14.93 -30.02 -6.41
C GLU A 742 -14.43 -31.39 -5.91
N GLU A 743 -15.33 -32.36 -5.86
CA GLU A 743 -15.01 -33.74 -5.50
C GLU A 743 -14.44 -34.47 -6.73
N PRO A 744 -13.29 -35.16 -6.59
CA PRO A 744 -12.75 -35.99 -7.67
C PRO A 744 -13.74 -37.10 -8.07
N GLU A 745 -13.91 -37.36 -9.39
CA GLU A 745 -14.82 -38.37 -9.92
C GLU A 745 -14.50 -39.80 -9.40
N ASP A 746 -13.21 -40.10 -9.25
CA ASP A 746 -12.70 -41.41 -8.82
C ASP A 746 -12.08 -41.31 -7.40
N LEU A 747 -12.75 -40.64 -6.44
CA LEU A 747 -12.25 -40.51 -5.07
C LEU A 747 -12.04 -41.89 -4.42
N SER A 748 -10.78 -42.26 -4.18
CA SER A 748 -10.38 -43.56 -3.63
C SER A 748 -10.42 -43.65 -2.11
N ILE A 749 -10.64 -42.50 -1.42
CA ILE A 749 -10.69 -42.38 0.04
C ILE A 749 -12.13 -42.05 0.46
N ASN A 750 -12.70 -42.81 1.35
CA ASN A 750 -14.03 -42.55 1.85
C ASN A 750 -14.01 -41.33 2.81
N VAL A 751 -14.76 -40.31 2.46
CA VAL A 751 -14.89 -39.06 3.28
C VAL A 751 -16.25 -38.97 3.98
N ASP A 752 -17.20 -39.85 3.68
CA ASP A 752 -18.53 -39.91 4.26
C ASP A 752 -18.57 -40.86 5.47
N CYS A 753 -18.37 -40.33 6.66
CA CYS A 753 -18.35 -41.08 7.90
C CYS A 753 -19.74 -41.63 8.33
N THR A 754 -20.83 -41.15 7.74
CA THR A 754 -22.17 -41.61 8.10
C THR A 754 -22.41 -43.03 7.62
N LYS A 755 -21.88 -43.43 6.45
CA LYS A 755 -21.96 -44.78 5.92
C LYS A 755 -21.22 -45.80 6.78
N ILE A 756 -20.03 -45.42 7.27
CA ILE A 756 -19.23 -46.29 8.15
C ILE A 756 -19.97 -46.52 9.47
N LEU A 757 -20.65 -45.52 10.01
CA LEU A 757 -21.48 -45.65 11.21
C LEU A 757 -22.66 -46.59 11.02
N GLU A 758 -23.30 -46.55 9.84
CA GLU A 758 -24.37 -47.48 9.49
C GLU A 758 -23.87 -48.88 9.31
N GLU A 759 -22.66 -49.08 8.75
CA GLU A 759 -22.03 -50.41 8.61
C GLU A 759 -21.61 -50.98 9.96
N ILE A 760 -20.97 -50.13 10.81
CA ILE A 760 -20.61 -50.54 12.19
C ILE A 760 -21.86 -50.85 13.00
N LYS A 761 -22.95 -50.09 12.89
CA LYS A 761 -24.24 -50.36 13.53
C LYS A 761 -24.87 -51.66 13.06
N LYS A 762 -24.62 -52.09 11.83
CA LYS A 762 -25.10 -53.36 11.28
C LYS A 762 -24.27 -54.58 11.73
N GLU A 763 -23.00 -54.35 12.06
CA GLU A 763 -22.07 -55.41 12.49
C GLU A 763 -22.03 -55.59 14.01
N THR A 764 -22.41 -54.52 14.80
CA THR A 764 -22.44 -54.57 16.25
C THR A 764 -23.90 -54.57 16.73
N ASP A 765 -24.36 -55.69 17.24
CA ASP A 765 -25.70 -55.84 17.87
C ASP A 765 -25.79 -55.16 19.27
N THR A 766 -24.84 -54.30 19.64
CA THR A 766 -24.80 -53.63 20.95
C THR A 766 -24.55 -52.14 20.81
N GLU A 767 -25.48 -51.30 21.37
CA GLU A 767 -25.40 -49.84 21.45
C GLU A 767 -24.19 -49.35 22.26
N ASP A 768 -23.57 -50.17 23.09
CA ASP A 768 -22.49 -49.80 23.99
C ASP A 768 -21.17 -49.41 23.30
N ASP A 769 -20.88 -49.95 22.11
CA ASP A 769 -19.64 -49.66 21.39
C ASP A 769 -19.67 -48.30 20.62
N LEU A 770 -20.85 -47.68 20.48
CA LEU A 770 -21.05 -46.44 19.76
C LEU A 770 -20.92 -45.18 20.66
N GLU A 771 -21.14 -45.34 21.98
CA GLU A 771 -20.93 -44.23 22.95
C GLU A 771 -19.46 -43.88 23.12
N ASP A 772 -18.54 -44.74 22.72
CA ASP A 772 -17.09 -44.52 22.79
C ASP A 772 -16.48 -43.80 21.56
N LEU A 773 -17.29 -43.54 20.52
CA LEU A 773 -16.88 -42.77 19.36
C LEU A 773 -17.36 -41.31 19.47
N ASP A 774 -16.46 -40.37 19.69
CA ASP A 774 -16.72 -38.92 19.68
C ASP A 774 -16.61 -38.43 18.23
N PHE A 775 -17.76 -38.19 17.57
CA PHE A 775 -17.89 -37.70 16.17
C PHE A 775 -17.97 -36.23 16.03
#